data_6ffe8a3778558a0f5ed2f5f90ee7b832
#
_entry.id   6ffe8a3778558a0f5ed2f5f90ee7b832
#
_cell.length_a   1.000
_cell.length_b   1.000
_cell.length_c   1.000
_cell.angle_alpha   90.00
_cell.angle_beta   90.00
_cell.angle_gamma   90.00
#
_symmetry.space_group_name_H-M   'P 1'
#
loop_
_entity.id
_entity.type
_entity.pdbx_description
1 polymer ?
#
loop_
_entity_poly.entity_id
_entity_poly.type
_entity_poly.pdbx_seq_one_letter_code
_entity_poly.pdbx_strand_id
1 'polypeptide(L)'
;MRATLTIALVLCSCLTALAQTFSITGKITSTATQQPVPQAEVLLTNTGSLIKADAQGNYTISSLAAGTYTLTAYSVGWGSATQQVTISNNNAVQDFALKPLEGQLREVNVKGEREKTFGITRLNSVEGAAIYEAKKSEVVVLSDITANLATNNSRQVFAKVAGLNIWESDGAGLQLGIGGRGLSPNRTSNFNTRQNGYDISADALGYPESYYTPPTEALERIEVVRGAASLQYGTQFGGMINFVMKEGPDDKPFELTTRQTAGSWGLFNSFNSVGGTKGKFHYYGFYQYKRGDGWRKNGGFDAHTAFGSVHYKPHDKLEIGFNYTYMDYLAQQPGGLTDAAFEQDARQSTRDRNWFKVNWNLLALTLDYHVSERTKLNIRNFGLLAQRDALGYMGKISRPDDITLPRTLLQDQFNNFGNETRLLHRYDLGSSFSTLLVGARYYRGFTDQKQGDGSTASDADFKFVSETGAPNASSYDYLSRNVALFAENIFNVTSKLSVTPGVRYEWINTNADGRYRDVMPDQAGNIIRDEVVPEDRSNSRNVLLLGLGLSYKPSEQMEVYANFSQNYRAINFNDMRVINPNQFVDQNLKDESGYSTDLGFRGNISGVLNYDASIFYLAYKDRINFMNIEGTTNRIRTNVGDSRNMGLETFVEADFLKLIYGKEHKTSLSAFSNVTLVNTRYSSPLKDIDGNQVELAPPVIAKFGLSFKRNNFRLAYQYAYTAAQYTDAPNSVLEPTAVVGLIPAYWVMDLSGSYTYKRFTLESGINNLTDNHYFTRRATGYPGPGIIPSDARNYYVTLQFQL
;
A
#
# COMPACT_ATOMS: atom_id res chain seq x y z
N MET A 1 21.35 2.11 -92.97
CA MET A 1 20.12 2.13 -92.17
C MET A 1 19.40 0.77 -92.09
N ARG A 2 20.02 -0.38 -92.45
CA ARG A 2 19.36 -1.72 -92.23
C ARG A 2 20.05 -2.58 -91.16
N ALA A 3 21.22 -2.25 -90.68
CA ALA A 3 21.90 -3.04 -89.58
C ALA A 3 21.59 -2.54 -88.18
N THR A 4 21.07 -1.35 -87.98
CA THR A 4 20.70 -0.82 -86.67
C THR A 4 19.29 -1.18 -86.20
N LEU A 5 18.43 -1.63 -87.12
CA LEU A 5 17.08 -2.03 -86.79
C LEU A 5 16.99 -3.50 -86.31
N THR A 6 17.98 -4.32 -86.66
CA THR A 6 17.99 -5.77 -86.27
C THR A 6 18.60 -5.96 -84.87
N ILE A 7 19.48 -5.08 -84.41
CA ILE A 7 20.07 -5.08 -83.08
C ILE A 7 19.03 -4.60 -82.04
N ALA A 8 18.17 -3.62 -82.41
CA ALA A 8 17.13 -3.10 -81.52
C ALA A 8 16.00 -4.12 -81.33
N LEU A 9 15.71 -5.00 -82.32
CA LEU A 9 14.67 -6.08 -82.18
C LEU A 9 15.19 -7.29 -81.43
N VAL A 10 16.46 -7.59 -81.39
CA VAL A 10 17.07 -8.66 -80.59
C VAL A 10 17.28 -8.22 -79.16
N LEU A 11 17.48 -6.96 -78.88
CA LEU A 11 17.54 -6.46 -77.50
C LEU A 11 16.16 -6.29 -76.85
N CYS A 12 15.06 -6.14 -77.60
CA CYS A 12 13.72 -6.07 -77.07
C CYS A 12 13.08 -7.48 -76.79
N SER A 13 13.65 -8.55 -77.31
CA SER A 13 13.17 -9.92 -77.08
C SER A 13 13.86 -10.61 -75.88
N CYS A 14 14.87 -10.02 -75.26
CA CYS A 14 15.51 -10.57 -74.09
C CYS A 14 15.00 -9.99 -72.72
N LEU A 15 13.93 -9.20 -72.71
CA LEU A 15 13.42 -8.52 -71.50
C LEU A 15 12.06 -9.02 -71.02
N THR A 16 11.57 -10.18 -71.44
CA THR A 16 10.44 -10.89 -70.87
C THR A 16 10.88 -12.20 -70.26
N ALA A 17 11.86 -12.19 -69.38
CA ALA A 17 11.92 -13.25 -68.36
C ALA A 17 10.72 -13.03 -67.41
N LEU A 18 9.57 -13.65 -67.69
CA LEU A 18 8.50 -13.76 -66.73
C LEU A 18 9.11 -14.43 -65.49
N ALA A 19 9.40 -13.67 -64.48
CA ALA A 19 9.75 -14.23 -63.19
C ALA A 19 8.59 -15.13 -62.75
N GLN A 20 8.86 -16.44 -62.72
CA GLN A 20 7.88 -17.41 -62.28
C GLN A 20 7.57 -17.17 -60.83
N THR A 21 6.37 -16.68 -60.51
CA THR A 21 5.95 -16.40 -59.17
C THR A 21 5.15 -17.57 -58.62
N PHE A 22 5.38 -17.89 -57.37
CA PHE A 22 4.75 -18.99 -56.62
C PHE A 22 3.89 -18.47 -55.50
N SER A 23 3.15 -19.32 -54.86
CA SER A 23 2.34 -19.02 -53.66
C SER A 23 2.61 -20.00 -52.52
N ILE A 24 2.47 -19.49 -51.30
CA ILE A 24 2.35 -20.34 -50.11
C ILE A 24 0.90 -20.24 -49.63
N THR A 25 0.27 -21.39 -49.48
CA THR A 25 -1.09 -21.51 -48.93
C THR A 25 -1.08 -22.37 -47.68
N GLY A 26 -2.07 -22.25 -46.86
CA GLY A 26 -2.19 -23.11 -45.67
C GLY A 26 -3.41 -22.76 -44.82
N LYS A 27 -3.59 -23.53 -43.77
CA LYS A 27 -4.69 -23.37 -42.81
C LYS A 27 -4.16 -23.18 -41.39
N ILE A 28 -4.81 -22.30 -40.63
CA ILE A 28 -4.49 -22.05 -39.23
C ILE A 28 -5.57 -22.61 -38.34
N THR A 29 -5.24 -23.61 -37.53
CA THR A 29 -6.17 -24.31 -36.66
C THR A 29 -5.71 -24.31 -35.21
N SER A 30 -6.62 -24.56 -34.28
CA SER A 30 -6.33 -24.79 -32.86
C SER A 30 -5.75 -26.17 -32.63
N THR A 31 -4.67 -26.28 -31.85
CA THR A 31 -4.13 -27.57 -31.39
C THR A 31 -5.10 -28.35 -30.51
N ALA A 32 -6.00 -27.68 -29.81
CA ALA A 32 -6.92 -28.28 -28.85
C ALA A 32 -8.24 -28.77 -29.51
N THR A 33 -8.78 -27.97 -30.43
CA THR A 33 -10.12 -28.23 -31.00
C THR A 33 -10.12 -28.57 -32.48
N GLN A 34 -8.98 -28.43 -33.18
CA GLN A 34 -8.84 -28.55 -34.64
C GLN A 34 -9.73 -27.59 -35.47
N GLN A 35 -10.38 -26.63 -34.79
CA GLN A 35 -11.21 -25.60 -35.43
C GLN A 35 -10.33 -24.43 -35.94
N PRO A 36 -10.80 -23.68 -36.96
CA PRO A 36 -10.11 -22.48 -37.41
C PRO A 36 -9.87 -21.46 -36.27
N VAL A 37 -8.69 -20.84 -36.24
CA VAL A 37 -8.39 -19.80 -35.28
C VAL A 37 -8.93 -18.46 -35.78
N PRO A 38 -9.82 -17.76 -35.02
CA PRO A 38 -10.39 -16.48 -35.42
C PRO A 38 -9.33 -15.40 -35.57
N GLN A 39 -9.47 -14.55 -36.62
CA GLN A 39 -8.60 -13.37 -36.84
C GLN A 39 -7.10 -13.70 -36.86
N ALA A 40 -6.74 -14.88 -37.27
CA ALA A 40 -5.34 -15.28 -37.37
C ALA A 40 -4.62 -14.50 -38.51
N GLU A 41 -3.36 -14.21 -38.29
CA GLU A 41 -2.50 -13.47 -39.21
C GLU A 41 -1.19 -14.24 -39.40
N VAL A 42 -0.62 -14.15 -40.63
CA VAL A 42 0.66 -14.75 -40.99
C VAL A 42 1.59 -13.63 -41.39
N LEU A 43 2.69 -13.47 -40.63
CA LEU A 43 3.77 -12.56 -40.93
C LEU A 43 4.83 -13.28 -41.75
N LEU A 44 5.12 -12.77 -42.94
CA LEU A 44 6.27 -13.17 -43.75
C LEU A 44 7.49 -12.34 -43.27
N THR A 45 8.31 -12.93 -42.42
CA THR A 45 9.40 -12.23 -41.71
C THR A 45 10.43 -11.62 -42.67
N ASN A 46 10.67 -12.27 -43.83
CA ASN A 46 11.66 -11.80 -44.80
C ASN A 46 11.26 -10.48 -45.49
N THR A 47 9.97 -10.20 -45.63
CA THR A 47 9.45 -9.00 -46.31
C THR A 47 8.68 -8.04 -45.42
N GLY A 48 8.33 -8.49 -44.22
CA GLY A 48 7.44 -7.74 -43.30
C GLY A 48 5.97 -7.75 -43.71
N SER A 49 5.61 -8.55 -44.72
CA SER A 49 4.22 -8.65 -45.21
C SER A 49 3.33 -9.40 -44.23
N LEU A 50 2.16 -8.83 -43.92
CA LEU A 50 1.17 -9.39 -43.01
C LEU A 50 -0.08 -9.80 -43.80
N ILE A 51 -0.47 -11.06 -43.68
CA ILE A 51 -1.61 -11.66 -44.41
C ILE A 51 -2.63 -12.13 -43.36
N LYS A 52 -3.90 -11.73 -43.51
CA LYS A 52 -5.02 -12.23 -42.71
C LYS A 52 -5.58 -13.52 -43.26
N ALA A 53 -5.85 -14.49 -42.39
CA ALA A 53 -6.60 -15.68 -42.70
C ALA A 53 -8.10 -15.37 -42.84
N ASP A 54 -8.80 -16.13 -43.66
CA ASP A 54 -10.26 -16.06 -43.79
C ASP A 54 -10.99 -16.66 -42.57
N ALA A 55 -12.31 -16.62 -42.57
CA ALA A 55 -13.12 -17.16 -41.50
C ALA A 55 -12.97 -18.69 -41.31
N GLN A 56 -12.48 -19.39 -42.30
CA GLN A 56 -12.18 -20.80 -42.27
C GLN A 56 -10.74 -21.14 -41.92
N GLY A 57 -9.95 -20.08 -41.60
CA GLY A 57 -8.56 -20.18 -41.21
C GLY A 57 -7.57 -20.31 -42.36
N ASN A 58 -8.02 -20.22 -43.62
CA ASN A 58 -7.13 -20.34 -44.77
C ASN A 58 -6.40 -19.00 -45.05
N TYR A 59 -5.15 -19.10 -45.48
CA TYR A 59 -4.36 -17.96 -45.94
C TYR A 59 -3.63 -18.27 -47.23
N THR A 60 -3.31 -17.21 -47.98
CA THR A 60 -2.56 -17.30 -49.25
C THR A 60 -1.58 -16.14 -49.38
N ILE A 61 -0.32 -16.45 -49.57
CA ILE A 61 0.74 -15.49 -49.88
C ILE A 61 1.16 -15.72 -51.34
N SER A 62 0.85 -14.74 -52.19
CA SER A 62 1.09 -14.84 -53.65
C SER A 62 2.31 -14.04 -54.08
N SER A 63 2.75 -14.25 -55.31
CA SER A 63 3.81 -13.49 -55.98
C SER A 63 5.19 -13.63 -55.32
N LEU A 64 5.51 -14.81 -54.83
CA LEU A 64 6.81 -15.16 -54.25
C LEU A 64 7.76 -15.74 -55.27
N ALA A 65 9.05 -15.35 -55.24
CA ALA A 65 10.10 -15.98 -55.99
C ALA A 65 10.53 -17.31 -55.35
N ALA A 66 11.26 -18.15 -56.07
CA ALA A 66 11.91 -19.31 -55.46
C ALA A 66 12.88 -18.87 -54.37
N GLY A 67 12.82 -19.51 -53.19
CA GLY A 67 13.60 -19.12 -52.00
C GLY A 67 13.07 -19.73 -50.72
N THR A 68 13.78 -19.48 -49.59
CA THR A 68 13.34 -19.91 -48.26
C THR A 68 12.72 -18.73 -47.52
N TYR A 69 11.54 -18.91 -47.00
CA TYR A 69 10.73 -17.95 -46.32
C TYR A 69 10.47 -18.37 -44.85
N THR A 70 10.52 -17.46 -43.94
CA THR A 70 10.14 -17.64 -42.54
C THR A 70 8.76 -17.05 -42.31
N LEU A 71 7.81 -17.91 -41.92
CA LEU A 71 6.40 -17.59 -41.69
C LEU A 71 6.14 -17.68 -40.19
N THR A 72 5.53 -16.67 -39.62
CA THR A 72 5.05 -16.67 -38.25
C THR A 72 3.56 -16.45 -38.20
N ALA A 73 2.79 -17.49 -37.81
CA ALA A 73 1.37 -17.36 -37.58
C ALA A 73 1.06 -16.99 -36.15
N TYR A 74 0.13 -16.05 -35.95
CA TYR A 74 -0.33 -15.62 -34.62
C TYR A 74 -1.79 -15.13 -34.67
N SER A 75 -2.40 -15.09 -33.49
CA SER A 75 -3.72 -14.47 -33.29
C SER A 75 -3.84 -14.04 -31.84
N VAL A 76 -4.68 -13.02 -31.56
CA VAL A 76 -4.93 -12.55 -30.20
C VAL A 76 -5.57 -13.70 -29.38
N GLY A 77 -4.96 -14.02 -28.23
CA GLY A 77 -5.38 -15.15 -27.40
C GLY A 77 -4.80 -16.52 -27.81
N TRP A 78 -3.80 -16.55 -28.72
CA TRP A 78 -3.14 -17.76 -29.21
C TRP A 78 -1.62 -17.61 -29.17
N GLY A 79 -0.91 -18.71 -28.92
CA GLY A 79 0.55 -18.77 -29.05
C GLY A 79 0.97 -18.66 -30.52
N SER A 80 2.06 -17.96 -30.80
CA SER A 80 2.62 -17.88 -32.14
C SER A 80 3.34 -19.18 -32.55
N ALA A 81 3.30 -19.52 -33.81
CA ALA A 81 4.05 -20.64 -34.41
C ALA A 81 4.87 -20.13 -35.60
N THR A 82 6.17 -20.45 -35.60
CA THR A 82 7.08 -20.06 -36.68
C THR A 82 7.61 -21.28 -37.41
N GLN A 83 7.58 -21.24 -38.77
CA GLN A 83 8.03 -22.31 -39.65
C GLN A 83 8.81 -21.72 -40.83
N GLN A 84 9.79 -22.50 -41.34
CA GLN A 84 10.50 -22.17 -42.56
C GLN A 84 9.94 -23.00 -43.71
N VAL A 85 9.67 -22.32 -44.84
CA VAL A 85 9.10 -22.94 -46.05
C VAL A 85 10.02 -22.61 -47.22
N THR A 86 10.43 -23.62 -47.98
CA THR A 86 11.25 -23.43 -49.19
C THR A 86 10.41 -23.63 -50.42
N ILE A 87 10.37 -22.64 -51.30
CA ILE A 87 9.78 -22.68 -52.61
C ILE A 87 10.92 -22.99 -53.61
N SER A 88 10.86 -24.12 -54.30
CA SER A 88 11.82 -24.46 -55.33
C SER A 88 11.22 -24.15 -56.70
N ASN A 89 10.31 -24.99 -57.20
CA ASN A 89 9.69 -24.84 -58.54
C ASN A 89 8.17 -25.03 -58.51
N ASN A 90 7.53 -25.15 -57.30
CA ASN A 90 6.12 -25.36 -57.13
C ASN A 90 5.58 -24.53 -55.96
N ASN A 91 4.27 -24.29 -55.97
CA ASN A 91 3.61 -23.70 -54.80
C ASN A 91 3.79 -24.59 -53.54
N ALA A 92 3.94 -23.96 -52.40
CA ALA A 92 4.10 -24.65 -51.14
C ALA A 92 2.82 -24.59 -50.29
N VAL A 93 2.63 -25.59 -49.45
CA VAL A 93 1.54 -25.62 -48.46
C VAL A 93 2.18 -25.66 -47.08
N GLN A 94 1.76 -24.73 -46.19
CA GLN A 94 2.20 -24.73 -44.82
C GLN A 94 1.02 -24.47 -43.90
N ASP A 95 0.64 -25.48 -43.12
CA ASP A 95 -0.38 -25.33 -42.09
C ASP A 95 0.23 -24.95 -40.74
N PHE A 96 -0.54 -24.23 -39.92
CA PHE A 96 -0.19 -23.88 -38.56
C PHE A 96 -1.22 -24.41 -37.58
N ALA A 97 -0.74 -25.01 -36.49
CA ALA A 97 -1.56 -25.37 -35.36
C ALA A 97 -1.16 -24.44 -34.19
N LEU A 98 -2.03 -23.49 -33.89
CA LEU A 98 -1.78 -22.55 -32.77
C LEU A 98 -2.34 -23.14 -31.46
N LYS A 99 -1.54 -23.06 -30.41
CA LYS A 99 -2.00 -23.43 -29.09
C LYS A 99 -2.82 -22.26 -28.54
N PRO A 100 -4.08 -22.46 -28.04
CA PRO A 100 -4.76 -21.39 -27.30
C PRO A 100 -3.80 -20.90 -26.24
N LEU A 101 -3.60 -19.60 -26.13
CA LEU A 101 -3.09 -19.00 -24.91
C LEU A 101 -4.24 -19.14 -23.90
N GLU A 102 -4.46 -20.37 -23.45
CA GLU A 102 -5.23 -20.59 -22.23
C GLU A 102 -4.63 -19.63 -21.24
N GLY A 103 -5.48 -18.77 -20.64
CA GLY A 103 -5.00 -17.75 -19.72
C GLY A 103 -4.17 -18.40 -18.63
N GLN A 104 -2.91 -18.64 -18.93
CA GLN A 104 -1.95 -19.01 -17.91
C GLN A 104 -2.09 -17.93 -16.85
N LEU A 105 -2.20 -18.35 -15.59
CA LEU A 105 -1.93 -17.53 -14.44
C LEU A 105 -0.43 -17.12 -14.51
N ARG A 106 -0.05 -16.40 -15.59
CA ARG A 106 1.22 -15.72 -15.58
C ARG A 106 1.06 -14.62 -14.55
N GLU A 107 1.61 -14.85 -13.39
CA GLU A 107 2.13 -13.75 -12.61
C GLU A 107 2.94 -12.89 -13.57
N VAL A 108 2.46 -11.68 -13.83
CA VAL A 108 3.23 -10.73 -14.62
C VAL A 108 4.51 -10.52 -13.86
N ASN A 109 5.60 -11.01 -14.42
CA ASN A 109 6.91 -10.80 -13.84
C ASN A 109 7.17 -9.30 -13.95
N VAL A 110 7.01 -8.57 -12.86
CA VAL A 110 7.20 -7.11 -12.75
C VAL A 110 8.58 -6.70 -13.34
N LYS A 111 9.53 -7.63 -13.36
CA LYS A 111 10.87 -7.44 -13.97
C LYS A 111 10.84 -7.11 -15.47
N GLY A 112 9.86 -7.59 -16.25
CA GLY A 112 9.78 -7.31 -17.70
C GLY A 112 9.16 -5.96 -18.06
N GLU A 113 8.39 -5.32 -17.15
CA GLU A 113 7.78 -4.03 -17.37
C GLU A 113 8.52 -2.85 -16.70
N ARG A 114 9.55 -3.13 -15.91
CA ARG A 114 10.32 -2.13 -15.12
C ARG A 114 10.84 -0.95 -15.92
N GLU A 115 11.17 -1.12 -17.19
CA GLU A 115 11.66 0.00 -18.02
C GLU A 115 10.55 0.99 -18.44
N LYS A 116 9.29 0.64 -18.21
CA LYS A 116 8.12 1.40 -18.64
C LYS A 116 7.38 2.11 -17.52
N THR A 117 7.83 1.98 -16.27
CA THR A 117 7.21 2.63 -15.14
C THR A 117 8.02 3.81 -14.62
N PHE A 118 7.33 4.80 -14.08
CA PHE A 118 7.92 5.93 -13.38
C PHE A 118 8.10 5.68 -11.87
N GLY A 119 8.22 4.40 -11.44
CA GLY A 119 8.21 4.00 -10.03
C GLY A 119 6.81 3.95 -9.42
N ILE A 120 5.77 4.14 -10.24
CA ILE A 120 4.38 3.90 -9.87
C ILE A 120 3.66 3.19 -11.02
N THR A 121 2.89 2.17 -10.66
CA THR A 121 2.06 1.39 -11.57
C THR A 121 0.74 1.02 -10.90
N ARG A 122 0.01 0.08 -11.45
CA ARG A 122 -1.26 -0.45 -10.92
C ARG A 122 -1.23 -1.98 -10.85
N LEU A 123 -2.09 -2.55 -10.03
CA LEU A 123 -2.33 -3.99 -10.01
C LEU A 123 -3.07 -4.42 -11.27
N ASN A 124 -2.77 -5.63 -11.74
CA ASN A 124 -3.52 -6.26 -12.82
C ASN A 124 -4.93 -6.61 -12.36
N SER A 125 -5.84 -6.85 -13.31
CA SER A 125 -7.22 -7.26 -13.02
C SER A 125 -7.32 -8.47 -12.08
N VAL A 126 -6.37 -9.39 -12.22
CA VAL A 126 -6.18 -10.55 -11.34
C VAL A 126 -4.69 -10.69 -11.06
N GLU A 127 -4.32 -10.76 -9.79
CA GLU A 127 -2.95 -10.98 -9.37
C GLU A 127 -2.90 -11.95 -8.20
N GLY A 128 -2.08 -13.01 -8.31
CA GLY A 128 -2.09 -14.10 -7.35
C GLY A 128 -3.47 -14.78 -7.28
N ALA A 129 -4.08 -14.77 -6.09
CA ALA A 129 -5.45 -15.22 -5.84
C ALA A 129 -6.34 -14.05 -5.39
N ALA A 130 -6.28 -12.91 -6.09
CA ALA A 130 -7.07 -11.73 -5.78
C ALA A 130 -7.57 -11.03 -7.06
N ILE A 131 -8.71 -10.34 -6.97
CA ILE A 131 -9.34 -9.57 -8.04
C ILE A 131 -9.18 -8.07 -7.73
N TYR A 132 -8.62 -7.32 -8.69
CA TYR A 132 -8.42 -5.87 -8.61
C TYR A 132 -9.10 -5.11 -9.75
N GLU A 133 -9.86 -5.81 -10.60
CA GLU A 133 -10.63 -5.21 -11.70
C GLU A 133 -11.56 -4.10 -11.18
N ALA A 134 -11.57 -2.97 -11.85
CA ALA A 134 -12.37 -1.78 -11.51
C ALA A 134 -12.06 -1.15 -10.13
N LYS A 135 -11.02 -1.60 -9.41
CA LYS A 135 -10.59 -0.98 -8.14
C LYS A 135 -9.53 0.09 -8.39
N LYS A 136 -9.55 1.16 -7.60
CA LYS A 136 -8.44 2.11 -7.59
C LYS A 136 -7.25 1.46 -6.87
N SER A 137 -6.19 1.18 -7.62
CA SER A 137 -4.95 0.59 -7.10
C SER A 137 -3.75 1.38 -7.56
N GLU A 138 -2.83 1.67 -6.65
CA GLU A 138 -1.53 2.26 -6.92
C GLU A 138 -0.45 1.35 -6.35
N VAL A 139 0.61 1.12 -7.12
CA VAL A 139 1.75 0.28 -6.75
C VAL A 139 3.02 1.11 -6.82
N VAL A 140 3.65 1.35 -5.68
CA VAL A 140 4.95 2.02 -5.60
C VAL A 140 6.04 0.96 -5.77
N VAL A 141 6.85 1.09 -6.82
CA VAL A 141 7.98 0.18 -7.11
C VAL A 141 9.26 0.79 -6.55
N LEU A 142 9.79 0.21 -5.45
CA LEU A 142 10.87 0.84 -4.66
C LEU A 142 12.19 0.97 -5.42
N SER A 143 12.50 0.05 -6.34
CA SER A 143 13.72 0.11 -7.17
C SER A 143 13.75 1.27 -8.15
N ASP A 144 12.60 1.86 -8.45
CA ASP A 144 12.44 2.86 -9.51
C ASP A 144 12.24 4.28 -8.97
N ILE A 145 12.01 4.41 -7.67
CA ILE A 145 11.97 5.72 -7.01
C ILE A 145 13.35 6.13 -6.49
N THR A 146 13.60 7.43 -6.42
CA THR A 146 14.78 8.02 -5.77
C THR A 146 14.27 8.78 -4.53
N ALA A 147 14.45 8.17 -3.36
CA ALA A 147 13.91 8.62 -2.09
C ALA A 147 14.81 8.19 -0.93
N ASN A 148 14.63 8.77 0.25
CA ASN A 148 15.29 8.32 1.47
C ASN A 148 14.65 7.02 1.98
N LEU A 149 15.15 5.88 1.51
CA LEU A 149 14.68 4.55 1.92
C LEU A 149 15.17 4.18 3.32
N ALA A 150 16.37 4.63 3.72
CA ALA A 150 16.99 4.26 4.98
C ALA A 150 16.19 4.73 6.21
N THR A 151 15.45 5.83 6.11
CA THR A 151 14.61 6.34 7.20
C THR A 151 13.12 5.99 7.04
N ASN A 152 12.74 5.21 6.03
CA ASN A 152 11.33 4.97 5.68
C ASN A 152 10.55 6.28 5.48
N ASN A 153 11.14 7.27 4.81
CA ASN A 153 10.49 8.58 4.63
C ASN A 153 9.19 8.46 3.84
N SER A 154 8.07 8.34 4.57
CA SER A 154 6.75 8.06 3.98
C SER A 154 6.28 9.15 3.01
N ARG A 155 6.59 10.43 3.26
CA ARG A 155 6.26 11.54 2.37
C ARG A 155 6.90 11.36 1.00
N GLN A 156 8.17 10.93 0.94
CA GLN A 156 8.88 10.67 -0.31
C GLN A 156 8.43 9.36 -0.96
N VAL A 157 8.28 8.30 -0.18
CA VAL A 157 7.90 6.97 -0.68
C VAL A 157 6.50 6.99 -1.32
N PHE A 158 5.54 7.66 -0.67
CA PHE A 158 4.17 7.77 -1.16
C PHE A 158 3.89 9.08 -1.93
N ALA A 159 4.93 9.77 -2.43
CA ALA A 159 4.75 11.05 -3.11
C ALA A 159 3.81 10.96 -4.32
N LYS A 160 3.84 9.85 -5.04
CA LYS A 160 3.05 9.61 -6.26
C LYS A 160 1.69 8.97 -6.00
N VAL A 161 1.39 8.54 -4.79
CA VAL A 161 0.08 8.01 -4.40
C VAL A 161 -0.83 9.17 -4.03
N ALA A 162 -1.95 9.32 -4.73
CA ALA A 162 -2.87 10.42 -4.53
C ALA A 162 -3.68 10.27 -3.22
N GLY A 163 -4.12 11.38 -2.63
CA GLY A 163 -5.10 11.40 -1.53
C GLY A 163 -4.62 10.94 -0.17
N LEU A 164 -3.32 10.72 0.03
CA LEU A 164 -2.80 10.29 1.32
C LEU A 164 -2.37 11.48 2.20
N ASN A 165 -3.01 11.61 3.37
CA ASN A 165 -2.57 12.47 4.48
C ASN A 165 -1.63 11.65 5.37
N ILE A 166 -0.41 12.13 5.55
CA ILE A 166 0.67 11.38 6.22
C ILE A 166 1.14 12.15 7.46
N TRP A 167 1.22 11.46 8.60
CA TRP A 167 1.85 12.00 9.79
C TRP A 167 3.35 11.70 9.79
N GLU A 168 4.13 12.73 10.07
CA GLU A 168 5.58 12.68 10.17
C GLU A 168 6.00 13.00 11.60
N SER A 169 5.74 12.10 12.52
CA SER A 169 5.97 12.27 13.96
C SER A 169 6.85 11.17 14.57
N ASP A 170 7.38 10.27 13.77
CA ASP A 170 8.29 9.21 14.19
C ASP A 170 9.60 9.29 13.40
N GLY A 171 10.65 9.80 14.03
CA GLY A 171 11.98 9.95 13.41
C GLY A 171 12.65 8.62 13.04
N ALA A 172 12.24 7.50 13.65
CA ALA A 172 12.72 6.16 13.30
C ALA A 172 12.07 5.61 12.04
N GLY A 173 10.88 6.13 11.63
CA GLY A 173 10.12 5.67 10.48
C GLY A 173 9.53 4.27 10.64
N LEU A 174 9.26 3.83 11.86
CA LEU A 174 8.72 2.51 12.18
C LEU A 174 7.22 2.52 12.46
N GLN A 175 6.65 3.69 12.77
CA GLN A 175 5.23 3.88 13.03
C GLN A 175 4.60 4.69 11.91
N LEU A 176 4.04 3.99 10.93
CA LEU A 176 3.37 4.62 9.80
C LEU A 176 2.04 5.25 10.23
N GLY A 177 1.82 6.50 9.84
CA GLY A 177 0.58 7.23 10.03
C GLY A 177 0.01 7.70 8.69
N ILE A 178 -0.87 6.91 8.08
CA ILE A 178 -1.52 7.22 6.80
C ILE A 178 -3.02 7.24 6.97
N GLY A 179 -3.63 8.35 6.58
CA GLY A 179 -5.06 8.53 6.36
C GLY A 179 -5.34 9.00 4.93
N GLY A 180 -6.57 9.36 4.67
CA GLY A 180 -6.97 9.93 3.38
C GLY A 180 -8.48 9.98 3.25
N ARG A 181 -8.97 10.86 2.37
CA ARG A 181 -10.42 11.00 2.11
C ARG A 181 -11.24 11.36 3.37
N GLY A 182 -10.65 12.10 4.32
CA GLY A 182 -11.28 12.43 5.60
C GLY A 182 -11.23 11.33 6.67
N LEU A 183 -10.32 10.35 6.50
CA LEU A 183 -10.02 9.31 7.49
C LEU A 183 -8.74 9.67 8.24
N SER A 184 -8.75 9.47 9.56
CA SER A 184 -7.63 9.79 10.44
C SER A 184 -6.36 9.01 10.07
N PRO A 185 -5.19 9.68 10.02
CA PRO A 185 -3.91 9.00 9.82
C PRO A 185 -3.40 8.23 11.04
N ASN A 186 -4.05 8.31 12.18
CA ASN A 186 -3.54 7.72 13.43
C ASN A 186 -3.19 6.24 13.24
N ARG A 187 -1.88 5.95 13.26
CA ARG A 187 -1.31 4.59 13.14
C ARG A 187 -1.92 3.75 12.02
N THR A 188 -2.36 4.39 10.95
CA THR A 188 -2.96 3.75 9.76
C THR A 188 -4.20 2.89 10.06
N SER A 189 -4.87 3.12 11.19
CA SER A 189 -5.95 2.27 11.71
C SER A 189 -7.20 2.18 10.82
N ASN A 190 -7.33 3.06 9.84
CA ASN A 190 -8.41 3.02 8.85
C ASN A 190 -8.09 2.18 7.61
N PHE A 191 -6.87 1.66 7.49
CA PHE A 191 -6.46 0.75 6.42
C PHE A 191 -6.23 -0.66 6.97
N ASN A 192 -6.52 -1.67 6.16
CA ASN A 192 -6.04 -3.01 6.41
C ASN A 192 -4.56 -3.08 6.01
N THR A 193 -3.66 -3.14 6.99
CA THR A 193 -2.21 -3.18 6.76
C THR A 193 -1.73 -4.61 6.66
N ARG A 194 -1.01 -4.92 5.56
CA ARG A 194 -0.54 -6.28 5.25
C ARG A 194 0.93 -6.31 4.87
N GLN A 195 1.56 -7.45 5.09
CA GLN A 195 2.87 -7.83 4.54
C GLN A 195 2.70 -9.13 3.76
N ASN A 196 3.16 -9.20 2.52
CA ASN A 196 2.98 -10.36 1.63
C ASN A 196 1.53 -10.91 1.63
N GLY A 197 0.55 -10.00 1.79
CA GLY A 197 -0.87 -10.32 1.78
C GLY A 197 -1.45 -10.87 3.08
N TYR A 198 -0.70 -10.99 4.19
CA TYR A 198 -1.23 -11.32 5.52
C TYR A 198 -1.20 -10.10 6.46
N ASP A 199 -2.11 -10.09 7.43
CA ASP A 199 -2.34 -8.96 8.34
C ASP A 199 -1.15 -8.73 9.26
N ILE A 200 -0.79 -7.46 9.51
CA ILE A 200 0.32 -7.05 10.38
C ILE A 200 -0.09 -6.03 11.44
N SER A 201 -1.38 -5.70 11.57
CA SER A 201 -1.87 -4.82 12.62
C SER A 201 -1.83 -5.49 14.01
N ALA A 202 -1.87 -4.69 15.06
CA ALA A 202 -1.84 -5.19 16.43
C ALA A 202 -3.01 -6.15 16.74
N ASP A 203 -4.23 -5.81 16.33
CA ASP A 203 -5.39 -6.68 16.22
C ASP A 203 -6.29 -6.14 15.11
N ALA A 204 -6.52 -6.91 14.07
CA ALA A 204 -7.24 -6.50 12.87
C ALA A 204 -8.66 -5.98 13.11
N LEU A 205 -9.29 -6.34 14.23
CA LEU A 205 -10.66 -5.97 14.60
C LEU A 205 -10.69 -5.04 15.80
N GLY A 206 -10.02 -5.47 16.87
CA GLY A 206 -10.10 -4.80 18.15
C GLY A 206 -9.07 -3.69 18.34
N TYR A 207 -7.93 -3.78 17.65
CA TYR A 207 -6.84 -2.81 17.75
C TYR A 207 -6.11 -2.64 16.41
N PRO A 208 -6.77 -2.08 15.37
CA PRO A 208 -6.26 -2.07 14.00
C PRO A 208 -5.12 -1.07 13.77
N GLU A 209 -4.30 -0.83 14.78
CA GLU A 209 -3.16 0.08 14.73
C GLU A 209 -1.89 -0.63 14.24
N SER A 210 -1.09 0.06 13.44
CA SER A 210 0.20 -0.41 12.98
C SER A 210 1.32 0.14 13.86
N TYR A 211 2.05 -0.75 14.54
CA TYR A 211 3.25 -0.45 15.33
C TYR A 211 4.54 -0.89 14.65
N TYR A 212 4.39 -1.62 13.57
CA TYR A 212 5.48 -2.13 12.74
C TYR A 212 5.26 -1.69 11.30
N THR A 213 6.29 -1.12 10.69
CA THR A 213 6.36 -0.86 9.26
C THR A 213 7.61 -1.54 8.71
N PRO A 214 7.49 -2.43 7.71
CA PRO A 214 8.65 -3.04 7.09
C PRO A 214 9.64 -1.99 6.58
N PRO A 215 10.97 -2.21 6.72
CA PRO A 215 11.97 -1.34 6.12
C PRO A 215 11.78 -1.24 4.61
N THR A 216 11.69 -0.02 4.06
CA THR A 216 11.53 0.19 2.61
C THR A 216 12.70 -0.36 1.80
N GLU A 217 13.87 -0.50 2.40
CA GLU A 217 15.05 -1.16 1.82
C GLU A 217 14.80 -2.66 1.53
N ALA A 218 13.92 -3.31 2.32
CA ALA A 218 13.54 -4.72 2.18
C ALA A 218 12.35 -4.96 1.25
N LEU A 219 11.68 -3.90 0.78
CA LEU A 219 10.48 -4.01 -0.03
C LEU A 219 10.80 -4.03 -1.53
N GLU A 220 10.09 -4.87 -2.26
CA GLU A 220 10.01 -4.79 -3.70
C GLU A 220 9.04 -3.69 -4.14
N ARG A 221 7.83 -3.72 -3.56
CA ARG A 221 6.76 -2.77 -3.85
C ARG A 221 5.81 -2.56 -2.67
N ILE A 222 5.06 -1.47 -2.73
CA ILE A 222 3.95 -1.19 -1.81
C ILE A 222 2.69 -1.06 -2.65
N GLU A 223 1.66 -1.78 -2.29
CA GLU A 223 0.36 -1.80 -2.96
C GLU A 223 -0.66 -1.04 -2.10
N VAL A 224 -1.32 -0.06 -2.69
CA VAL A 224 -2.42 0.69 -2.07
C VAL A 224 -3.68 0.43 -2.87
N VAL A 225 -4.69 -0.16 -2.26
CA VAL A 225 -5.97 -0.49 -2.90
C VAL A 225 -7.09 0.20 -2.17
N ARG A 226 -7.85 1.01 -2.89
CA ARG A 226 -9.01 1.78 -2.39
C ARG A 226 -10.27 1.43 -3.18
N GLY A 227 -11.42 1.89 -2.71
CA GLY A 227 -12.71 1.46 -3.28
C GLY A 227 -12.87 -0.05 -3.16
N ALA A 228 -14.00 -0.62 -3.13
CA ALA A 228 -14.34 -2.05 -3.08
C ALA A 228 -13.28 -3.06 -2.52
N ALA A 229 -12.22 -2.56 -1.85
CA ALA A 229 -11.20 -3.38 -1.18
C ALA A 229 -11.76 -4.12 0.03
N SER A 230 -12.75 -3.55 0.70
CA SER A 230 -13.44 -4.12 1.87
C SER A 230 -14.01 -5.51 1.59
N LEU A 231 -14.41 -5.82 0.37
CA LEU A 231 -14.98 -7.11 0.01
C LEU A 231 -13.98 -8.25 0.18
N GLN A 232 -12.71 -8.05 -0.15
CA GLN A 232 -11.69 -9.10 -0.02
C GLN A 232 -10.90 -9.03 1.28
N TYR A 233 -10.64 -7.82 1.80
CA TYR A 233 -9.65 -7.62 2.85
C TYR A 233 -10.23 -7.30 4.22
N GLY A 234 -11.52 -6.97 4.30
CA GLY A 234 -12.23 -6.71 5.54
C GLY A 234 -12.70 -5.28 5.70
N THR A 235 -13.21 -4.97 6.86
CA THR A 235 -14.12 -3.89 7.18
C THR A 235 -13.46 -2.51 7.37
N GLN A 236 -12.35 -2.19 6.72
CA GLN A 236 -11.71 -0.87 6.85
C GLN A 236 -12.16 0.10 5.74
N PHE A 237 -12.46 1.35 6.11
CA PHE A 237 -12.91 2.39 5.19
C PHE A 237 -11.81 2.89 4.23
N GLY A 238 -10.54 2.86 4.63
CA GLY A 238 -9.41 3.34 3.85
C GLY A 238 -8.96 2.38 2.75
N GLY A 239 -9.37 1.12 2.84
CA GLY A 239 -8.91 0.07 1.94
C GLY A 239 -7.73 -0.73 2.49
N MET A 240 -6.76 -1.08 1.64
CA MET A 240 -5.63 -1.93 1.99
C MET A 240 -4.30 -1.25 1.63
N ILE A 241 -3.31 -1.43 2.50
CA ILE A 241 -1.89 -1.20 2.19
C ILE A 241 -1.16 -2.52 2.38
N ASN A 242 -0.51 -3.03 1.33
CA ASN A 242 0.26 -4.27 1.37
C ASN A 242 1.73 -4.00 1.05
N PHE A 243 2.59 -4.39 1.96
CA PHE A 243 4.04 -4.32 1.82
C PHE A 243 4.54 -5.65 1.25
N VAL A 244 4.98 -5.65 0.00
CA VAL A 244 5.53 -6.85 -0.64
C VAL A 244 7.03 -6.87 -0.43
N MET A 245 7.50 -7.88 0.30
CA MET A 245 8.91 -8.05 0.60
C MET A 245 9.69 -8.45 -0.65
N LYS A 246 10.97 -8.07 -0.71
CA LYS A 246 11.88 -8.62 -1.71
C LYS A 246 11.99 -10.13 -1.56
N GLU A 247 12.17 -10.78 -2.68
CA GLU A 247 12.56 -12.16 -2.76
C GLU A 247 14.02 -12.25 -3.25
N GLY A 248 14.66 -13.39 -3.07
CA GLY A 248 15.98 -13.63 -3.62
C GLY A 248 15.91 -13.70 -5.16
N PRO A 249 17.05 -13.62 -5.87
CA PRO A 249 17.07 -13.81 -7.32
C PRO A 249 16.76 -15.26 -7.71
N ASP A 250 16.01 -15.41 -8.82
CA ASP A 250 15.65 -16.73 -9.37
C ASP A 250 16.82 -17.42 -10.08
N ASP A 251 17.73 -16.60 -10.63
CA ASP A 251 18.82 -17.03 -11.52
C ASP A 251 20.17 -17.24 -10.80
N LYS A 252 20.22 -16.95 -9.51
CA LYS A 252 21.45 -17.06 -8.73
C LYS A 252 21.20 -17.85 -7.44
N PRO A 253 22.18 -18.70 -7.04
CA PRO A 253 22.08 -19.43 -5.79
C PRO A 253 22.31 -18.53 -4.56
N PHE A 254 22.97 -17.37 -4.73
CA PHE A 254 23.33 -16.46 -3.65
C PHE A 254 23.50 -15.02 -4.18
N GLU A 255 22.95 -14.08 -3.47
CA GLU A 255 23.16 -12.64 -3.62
C GLU A 255 23.26 -12.01 -2.24
N LEU A 256 24.24 -11.14 -2.05
CA LEU A 256 24.42 -10.34 -0.83
C LEU A 256 24.25 -8.86 -1.18
N THR A 257 23.41 -8.17 -0.42
CA THR A 257 23.31 -6.70 -0.46
C THR A 257 23.58 -6.14 0.93
N THR A 258 24.51 -5.20 1.04
CA THR A 258 24.76 -4.44 2.28
C THR A 258 24.60 -2.96 1.99
N ARG A 259 23.91 -2.25 2.89
CA ARG A 259 23.65 -0.80 2.82
C ARG A 259 24.01 -0.19 4.17
N GLN A 260 24.92 0.78 4.17
CA GLN A 260 25.33 1.49 5.36
C GLN A 260 25.00 2.95 5.20
N THR A 261 24.18 3.49 6.10
CA THR A 261 23.73 4.87 6.07
C THR A 261 24.18 5.61 7.31
N ALA A 262 24.68 6.82 7.10
CA ALA A 262 24.91 7.80 8.15
C ALA A 262 24.13 9.09 7.84
N GLY A 263 23.67 9.79 8.84
CA GLY A 263 22.88 11.01 8.65
C GLY A 263 22.92 11.95 9.84
N SER A 264 22.13 13.00 9.75
CA SER A 264 21.98 14.00 10.80
C SER A 264 21.52 13.36 12.12
N TRP A 265 21.87 13.99 13.24
CA TRP A 265 21.45 13.60 14.58
C TRP A 265 21.83 12.17 14.96
N GLY A 266 23.07 11.78 14.65
CA GLY A 266 23.58 10.47 14.99
C GLY A 266 22.90 9.30 14.27
N LEU A 267 22.14 9.55 13.19
CA LEU A 267 21.51 8.49 12.44
C LEU A 267 22.55 7.53 11.89
N PHE A 268 22.43 6.28 12.25
CA PHE A 268 23.14 5.15 11.66
C PHE A 268 22.14 4.04 11.33
N ASN A 269 22.18 3.54 10.10
CA ASN A 269 21.35 2.43 9.65
C ASN A 269 22.21 1.44 8.87
N SER A 270 22.27 0.20 9.34
CA SER A 270 22.97 -0.92 8.72
C SER A 270 21.94 -1.96 8.27
N PHE A 271 21.69 -2.04 6.97
CA PHE A 271 20.80 -3.02 6.36
C PHE A 271 21.61 -4.04 5.57
N ASN A 272 21.44 -5.33 5.87
CA ASN A 272 22.17 -6.40 5.21
C ASN A 272 21.19 -7.51 4.84
N SER A 273 21.16 -7.91 3.57
CA SER A 273 20.28 -8.96 3.07
C SER A 273 21.01 -10.01 2.25
N VAL A 274 20.50 -11.23 2.34
CA VAL A 274 20.93 -12.38 1.56
C VAL A 274 19.72 -13.03 0.90
N GLY A 275 19.90 -13.56 -0.31
CA GLY A 275 18.85 -14.28 -1.00
C GLY A 275 19.37 -15.10 -2.16
N GLY A 276 18.52 -15.98 -2.69
CA GLY A 276 18.87 -16.80 -3.85
C GLY A 276 17.95 -17.98 -4.05
N THR A 277 18.20 -18.70 -5.16
CA THR A 277 17.50 -19.91 -5.51
C THR A 277 18.47 -21.08 -5.63
N LYS A 278 18.23 -22.15 -4.88
CA LYS A 278 19.04 -23.38 -4.95
C LYS A 278 18.12 -24.60 -5.07
N GLY A 279 18.07 -25.18 -6.26
CA GLY A 279 17.19 -26.29 -6.55
C GLY A 279 15.72 -25.88 -6.42
N LYS A 280 15.00 -26.54 -5.51
CA LYS A 280 13.57 -26.29 -5.23
C LYS A 280 13.31 -25.23 -4.14
N PHE A 281 14.36 -24.66 -3.59
CA PHE A 281 14.28 -23.69 -2.52
C PHE A 281 14.62 -22.30 -3.02
N HIS A 282 13.75 -21.37 -2.71
CA HIS A 282 13.93 -19.94 -2.89
C HIS A 282 13.95 -19.30 -1.51
N TYR A 283 14.91 -18.43 -1.23
CA TYR A 283 15.07 -17.84 0.09
C TYR A 283 15.49 -16.38 0.03
N TYR A 284 15.05 -15.62 1.02
CA TYR A 284 15.47 -14.25 1.26
C TYR A 284 15.47 -13.97 2.75
N GLY A 285 16.41 -13.17 3.20
CA GLY A 285 16.43 -12.70 4.56
C GLY A 285 17.23 -11.43 4.71
N PHE A 286 16.89 -10.63 5.72
CA PHE A 286 17.67 -9.45 6.07
C PHE A 286 17.74 -9.26 7.58
N TYR A 287 18.75 -8.49 7.99
CA TYR A 287 18.88 -7.90 9.30
C TYR A 287 19.17 -6.40 9.15
N GLN A 288 18.43 -5.59 9.88
CA GLN A 288 18.61 -4.14 9.97
C GLN A 288 18.84 -3.73 11.42
N TYR A 289 19.88 -2.93 11.64
CA TYR A 289 20.10 -2.19 12.86
C TYR A 289 20.02 -0.69 12.56
N LYS A 290 19.18 0.02 13.27
CA LYS A 290 18.95 1.46 13.08
C LYS A 290 18.96 2.17 14.43
N ARG A 291 19.74 3.26 14.54
CA ARG A 291 19.75 4.14 15.71
C ARG A 291 19.84 5.61 15.32
N GLY A 292 19.46 6.49 16.24
CA GLY A 292 19.64 7.93 16.09
C GLY A 292 19.37 8.64 17.40
N ASP A 293 19.91 9.85 17.56
CA ASP A 293 19.68 10.69 18.74
C ASP A 293 18.37 11.48 18.62
N GLY A 294 17.79 11.52 17.39
CA GLY A 294 16.61 12.32 17.07
C GLY A 294 16.91 13.80 16.90
N TRP A 295 16.02 14.52 16.25
CA TRP A 295 16.12 15.96 16.06
C TRP A 295 15.91 16.75 17.38
N ARG A 296 14.98 16.28 18.20
CA ARG A 296 14.65 16.89 19.49
C ARG A 296 15.45 16.24 20.60
N LYS A 297 15.75 17.01 21.67
CA LYS A 297 16.29 16.44 22.92
C LYS A 297 15.34 15.34 23.42
N ASN A 298 15.87 14.24 23.94
CA ASN A 298 15.12 13.05 24.35
C ASN A 298 14.30 12.41 23.20
N GLY A 299 14.82 12.46 21.97
CA GLY A 299 14.25 11.82 20.78
C GLY A 299 15.04 10.62 20.29
N GLY A 300 15.96 10.11 21.10
CA GLY A 300 16.82 8.99 20.75
C GLY A 300 16.05 7.69 20.57
N PHE A 301 16.54 6.84 19.64
CA PHE A 301 15.94 5.53 19.38
C PHE A 301 16.98 4.50 18.98
N ASP A 302 16.63 3.23 19.22
CA ASP A 302 17.36 2.03 18.81
C ASP A 302 16.38 0.98 18.31
N ALA A 303 16.66 0.36 17.15
CA ALA A 303 15.76 -0.60 16.52
C ALA A 303 16.53 -1.72 15.84
N HIS A 304 16.08 -2.94 16.05
CA HIS A 304 16.53 -4.15 15.39
C HIS A 304 15.37 -4.76 14.62
N THR A 305 15.54 -5.00 13.32
CA THR A 305 14.53 -5.65 12.51
C THR A 305 15.16 -6.78 11.71
N ALA A 306 14.54 -7.95 11.72
CA ALA A 306 14.97 -9.11 10.95
C ALA A 306 13.78 -9.74 10.22
N PHE A 307 14.05 -10.29 9.06
CA PHE A 307 13.08 -11.05 8.28
C PHE A 307 13.75 -12.25 7.63
N GLY A 308 13.06 -13.37 7.60
CA GLY A 308 13.47 -14.55 6.88
C GLY A 308 12.30 -15.17 6.13
N SER A 309 12.52 -15.53 4.89
CA SER A 309 11.56 -16.17 3.99
C SER A 309 12.21 -17.36 3.31
N VAL A 310 11.49 -18.49 3.28
CA VAL A 310 11.87 -19.70 2.55
C VAL A 310 10.67 -20.23 1.81
N HIS A 311 10.79 -20.40 0.50
CA HIS A 311 9.77 -20.97 -0.36
C HIS A 311 10.28 -22.29 -0.93
N TYR A 312 9.48 -23.35 -0.82
CA TYR A 312 9.76 -24.67 -1.33
C TYR A 312 8.80 -25.02 -2.46
N LYS A 313 9.35 -25.24 -3.67
CA LYS A 313 8.60 -25.65 -4.87
C LYS A 313 8.90 -27.12 -5.19
N PRO A 314 8.19 -28.10 -4.59
CA PRO A 314 8.40 -29.51 -4.89
C PRO A 314 8.16 -29.85 -6.36
N HIS A 315 7.20 -29.17 -6.99
CA HIS A 315 6.90 -29.20 -8.41
C HIS A 315 6.20 -27.91 -8.82
N ASP A 316 6.04 -27.66 -10.13
CA ASP A 316 5.54 -26.37 -10.69
C ASP A 316 4.14 -25.94 -10.23
N LYS A 317 3.34 -26.89 -9.71
CA LYS A 317 1.97 -26.61 -9.25
C LYS A 317 1.87 -26.28 -7.78
N LEU A 318 2.91 -26.48 -6.97
CA LEU A 318 2.82 -26.31 -5.52
C LEU A 318 4.00 -25.49 -5.02
N GLU A 319 3.70 -24.45 -4.28
CA GLU A 319 4.64 -23.65 -3.52
C GLU A 319 4.20 -23.56 -2.07
N ILE A 320 5.13 -23.83 -1.14
CA ILE A 320 4.94 -23.70 0.30
C ILE A 320 5.95 -22.65 0.78
N GLY A 321 5.45 -21.58 1.38
CA GLY A 321 6.26 -20.48 1.89
C GLY A 321 6.18 -20.37 3.41
N PHE A 322 7.30 -20.08 4.06
CA PHE A 322 7.37 -19.73 5.47
C PHE A 322 8.06 -18.39 5.62
N ASN A 323 7.44 -17.45 6.36
CA ASN A 323 7.98 -16.14 6.66
C ASN A 323 8.02 -15.92 8.17
N TYR A 324 9.11 -15.32 8.66
CA TYR A 324 9.24 -14.86 10.02
C TYR A 324 9.79 -13.43 10.04
N THR A 325 9.13 -12.54 10.79
CA THR A 325 9.56 -11.16 11.02
C THR A 325 9.76 -10.92 12.50
N TYR A 326 10.88 -10.31 12.86
CA TYR A 326 11.22 -9.87 14.20
C TYR A 326 11.51 -8.37 14.18
N MET A 327 11.00 -7.63 15.19
CA MET A 327 11.40 -6.26 15.48
C MET A 327 11.46 -6.03 16.98
N ASP A 328 12.53 -5.40 17.44
CA ASP A 328 12.64 -4.78 18.77
C ASP A 328 12.98 -3.31 18.59
N TYR A 329 12.18 -2.45 19.19
CA TYR A 329 12.28 -0.99 19.06
C TYR A 329 12.14 -0.34 20.43
N LEU A 330 13.11 0.50 20.78
CA LEU A 330 13.12 1.32 21.98
C LEU A 330 13.33 2.77 21.58
N ALA A 331 12.49 3.69 22.08
CA ALA A 331 12.63 5.11 21.81
C ALA A 331 12.33 5.97 23.03
N GLN A 332 13.07 7.06 23.18
CA GLN A 332 12.72 8.16 24.03
C GLN A 332 11.59 8.99 23.40
N GLN A 333 10.83 9.69 24.22
CA GLN A 333 9.69 10.48 23.76
C GLN A 333 9.75 11.90 24.32
N PRO A 334 10.08 12.89 23.49
CA PRO A 334 10.28 14.28 23.93
C PRO A 334 9.03 14.95 24.53
N GLY A 335 7.86 14.35 24.37
CA GLY A 335 6.57 14.95 24.72
C GLY A 335 6.09 15.97 23.69
N GLY A 336 4.85 16.45 23.85
CA GLY A 336 4.26 17.47 23.00
C GLY A 336 4.67 18.89 23.42
N LEU A 337 4.36 19.88 22.58
CA LEU A 337 4.57 21.31 22.82
C LEU A 337 3.22 22.04 22.79
N THR A 338 3.14 23.15 23.54
CA THR A 338 2.09 24.15 23.31
C THR A 338 2.39 24.94 22.04
N ASP A 339 1.40 25.64 21.48
CA ASP A 339 1.62 26.49 20.29
C ASP A 339 2.74 27.53 20.56
N ALA A 340 2.70 28.21 21.72
CA ALA A 340 3.74 29.17 22.09
C ALA A 340 5.13 28.53 22.26
N ALA A 341 5.22 27.32 22.81
CA ALA A 341 6.49 26.62 22.97
C ALA A 341 7.04 26.16 21.59
N PHE A 342 6.18 25.72 20.67
CA PHE A 342 6.57 25.38 19.31
C PHE A 342 7.13 26.59 18.55
N GLU A 343 6.48 27.74 18.64
CA GLU A 343 6.94 28.99 18.00
C GLU A 343 8.26 29.48 18.60
N GLN A 344 8.48 29.32 19.91
CA GLN A 344 9.70 29.71 20.58
C GLN A 344 10.89 28.82 20.18
N ASP A 345 10.74 27.50 20.27
CA ASP A 345 11.75 26.52 19.89
C ASP A 345 11.09 25.16 19.70
N ALA A 346 10.92 24.76 18.47
CA ALA A 346 10.34 23.46 18.11
C ALA A 346 11.20 22.24 18.53
N ARG A 347 12.47 22.43 18.87
CA ARG A 347 13.40 21.37 19.30
C ARG A 347 13.28 21.01 20.77
N GLN A 348 12.67 21.87 21.60
CA GLN A 348 12.61 21.61 23.02
C GLN A 348 11.88 20.34 23.39
N SER A 349 12.28 19.71 24.48
CA SER A 349 11.62 18.57 25.09
C SER A 349 10.90 18.99 26.36
N THR A 350 9.70 18.49 26.57
CA THR A 350 8.92 18.70 27.80
C THR A 350 8.87 17.44 28.65
N ARG A 351 9.50 16.34 28.21
CA ARG A 351 9.49 15.04 28.86
C ARG A 351 10.87 14.41 28.80
N ASP A 352 11.48 14.21 29.95
CA ASP A 352 12.82 13.64 30.07
C ASP A 352 12.81 12.14 30.40
N ARG A 353 11.67 11.61 30.85
CA ARG A 353 11.50 10.27 31.37
C ARG A 353 10.50 9.41 30.57
N ASN A 354 10.10 9.86 29.39
CA ASN A 354 9.12 9.12 28.59
C ASN A 354 9.81 8.17 27.61
N TRP A 355 9.37 6.93 27.62
CA TRP A 355 9.89 5.85 26.80
C TRP A 355 8.77 5.09 26.11
N PHE A 356 9.11 4.53 24.95
CA PHE A 356 8.23 3.68 24.17
C PHE A 356 8.99 2.46 23.69
N LYS A 357 8.41 1.26 23.84
CA LYS A 357 8.99 0.00 23.41
C LYS A 357 7.99 -0.81 22.61
N VAL A 358 8.45 -1.45 21.56
CA VAL A 358 7.69 -2.43 20.78
C VAL A 358 8.55 -3.66 20.54
N ASN A 359 8.02 -4.84 20.85
CA ASN A 359 8.56 -6.12 20.42
C ASN A 359 7.54 -6.81 19.53
N TRP A 360 7.96 -7.26 18.35
CA TRP A 360 7.08 -7.74 17.31
C TRP A 360 7.59 -9.04 16.71
N ASN A 361 6.80 -10.11 16.77
CA ASN A 361 7.09 -11.41 16.19
C ASN A 361 5.91 -11.82 15.32
N LEU A 362 6.12 -11.86 14.01
CA LEU A 362 5.10 -12.17 13.03
C LEU A 362 5.52 -13.40 12.23
N LEU A 363 4.65 -14.40 12.17
CA LEU A 363 4.88 -15.66 11.45
C LEU A 363 3.81 -15.82 10.38
N ALA A 364 4.19 -16.39 9.23
CA ALA A 364 3.23 -16.79 8.21
C ALA A 364 3.66 -18.07 7.52
N LEU A 365 2.68 -18.95 7.27
CA LEU A 365 2.80 -20.15 6.45
C LEU A 365 1.83 -20.02 5.30
N THR A 366 2.35 -20.07 4.07
CA THR A 366 1.58 -19.90 2.84
C THR A 366 1.62 -21.17 2.01
N LEU A 367 0.53 -21.46 1.33
CA LEU A 367 0.45 -22.54 0.36
C LEU A 367 -0.23 -21.99 -0.89
N ASP A 368 0.47 -22.05 -2.02
CA ASP A 368 -0.04 -21.74 -3.34
C ASP A 368 -0.09 -23.03 -4.16
N TYR A 369 -1.30 -23.42 -4.57
CA TYR A 369 -1.52 -24.66 -5.30
C TYR A 369 -2.33 -24.44 -6.58
N HIS A 370 -1.73 -24.71 -7.72
CA HIS A 370 -2.39 -24.77 -9.02
C HIS A 370 -3.12 -26.12 -9.17
N VAL A 371 -4.38 -26.16 -8.70
CA VAL A 371 -5.25 -27.35 -8.83
C VAL A 371 -5.39 -27.76 -10.29
N SER A 372 -5.54 -26.73 -11.16
CA SER A 372 -5.52 -26.86 -12.63
C SER A 372 -4.96 -25.57 -13.23
N GLU A 373 -4.82 -25.51 -14.57
CA GLU A 373 -4.43 -24.29 -15.28
C GLU A 373 -5.44 -23.13 -15.07
N ARG A 374 -6.68 -23.45 -14.69
CA ARG A 374 -7.77 -22.50 -14.48
C ARG A 374 -8.12 -22.27 -13.00
N THR A 375 -7.55 -23.07 -12.09
CA THR A 375 -7.94 -23.04 -10.67
C THR A 375 -6.71 -22.95 -9.79
N LYS A 376 -6.63 -21.88 -9.01
CA LYS A 376 -5.58 -21.65 -8.01
C LYS A 376 -6.20 -21.61 -6.62
N LEU A 377 -5.61 -22.37 -5.70
CA LEU A 377 -5.89 -22.33 -4.26
C LEU A 377 -4.75 -21.64 -3.56
N ASN A 378 -5.05 -20.65 -2.73
CA ASN A 378 -4.09 -19.98 -1.86
C ASN A 378 -4.56 -20.08 -0.41
N ILE A 379 -3.70 -20.55 0.48
CA ILE A 379 -3.96 -20.64 1.92
C ILE A 379 -2.86 -19.88 2.64
N ARG A 380 -3.25 -18.97 3.54
CA ARG A 380 -2.35 -18.22 4.40
C ARG A 380 -2.75 -18.42 5.86
N ASN A 381 -1.82 -18.95 6.64
CA ASN A 381 -1.91 -18.98 8.10
C ASN A 381 -0.90 -17.97 8.63
N PHE A 382 -1.31 -17.10 9.53
CA PHE A 382 -0.44 -16.10 10.12
C PHE A 382 -0.70 -15.94 11.60
N GLY A 383 0.31 -15.53 12.34
CA GLY A 383 0.24 -15.29 13.77
C GLY A 383 1.13 -14.14 14.19
N LEU A 384 0.69 -13.40 15.18
CA LEU A 384 1.39 -12.29 15.80
C LEU A 384 1.53 -12.55 17.30
N LEU A 385 2.77 -12.48 17.78
CA LEU A 385 3.10 -12.41 19.21
C LEU A 385 3.86 -11.10 19.41
N ALA A 386 3.24 -10.14 20.07
CA ALA A 386 3.81 -8.80 20.17
C ALA A 386 3.53 -8.16 21.52
N GLN A 387 4.35 -7.16 21.85
CA GLN A 387 4.21 -6.33 23.04
C GLN A 387 4.46 -4.87 22.67
N ARG A 388 3.65 -3.98 23.25
CA ARG A 388 3.85 -2.55 23.18
C ARG A 388 3.78 -1.95 24.58
N ASP A 389 4.83 -1.25 25.00
CA ASP A 389 4.94 -0.58 26.28
C ASP A 389 5.09 0.92 26.10
N ALA A 390 4.42 1.69 26.95
CA ALA A 390 4.56 3.12 27.01
C ALA A 390 4.73 3.54 28.48
N LEU A 391 5.86 4.16 28.79
CA LEU A 391 6.22 4.57 30.15
C LEU A 391 6.50 6.07 30.16
N GLY A 392 5.81 6.81 31.01
CA GLY A 392 6.12 8.24 31.10
C GLY A 392 5.13 9.07 31.89
N TYR A 393 5.46 10.34 32.05
CA TYR A 393 4.57 11.32 32.66
C TYR A 393 3.55 11.82 31.61
N MET A 394 2.28 11.64 31.94
CA MET A 394 1.14 11.94 31.05
C MET A 394 0.35 13.17 31.47
N GLY A 395 0.84 13.91 32.48
CA GLY A 395 0.19 15.12 32.99
C GLY A 395 0.09 16.26 31.96
N LYS A 396 -0.65 17.30 32.28
CA LYS A 396 -0.88 18.46 31.41
C LYS A 396 0.44 19.05 30.91
N ILE A 397 0.50 19.39 29.64
CA ILE A 397 1.69 19.94 28.96
C ILE A 397 2.17 21.27 29.60
N SER A 398 1.25 22.03 30.16
CA SER A 398 1.57 23.31 30.89
C SER A 398 2.22 23.11 32.25
N ARG A 399 2.34 21.87 32.73
CA ARG A 399 3.01 21.53 33.98
C ARG A 399 4.31 20.79 33.70
N PRO A 400 5.42 21.15 34.34
CA PRO A 400 6.65 20.38 34.29
C PRO A 400 6.40 18.92 34.74
N ASP A 401 7.26 18.02 34.30
CA ASP A 401 7.29 16.65 34.81
C ASP A 401 7.71 16.69 36.31
N ASP A 402 6.89 16.12 37.15
CA ASP A 402 7.19 15.98 38.58
C ASP A 402 7.94 14.67 38.81
N ILE A 403 9.26 14.76 38.97
CA ILE A 403 10.15 13.62 39.13
C ILE A 403 9.92 12.83 40.44
N THR A 404 9.15 13.38 41.38
CA THR A 404 8.79 12.67 42.63
C THR A 404 7.60 11.75 42.48
N LEU A 405 6.81 11.94 41.40
CA LEU A 405 5.67 11.13 41.10
C LEU A 405 6.04 9.93 40.20
N PRO A 406 5.38 8.77 40.36
CA PRO A 406 5.56 7.62 39.46
C PRO A 406 5.14 7.98 38.04
N ARG A 407 5.80 7.36 37.09
CA ARG A 407 5.39 7.43 35.68
C ARG A 407 4.19 6.52 35.46
N THR A 408 3.33 6.87 34.52
CA THR A 408 2.30 5.93 34.05
C THR A 408 2.95 4.90 33.14
N LEU A 409 2.74 3.62 33.44
CA LEU A 409 3.13 2.50 32.60
C LEU A 409 1.88 1.90 31.97
N LEU A 410 1.90 1.77 30.67
CA LEU A 410 0.91 1.09 29.85
C LEU A 410 1.59 -0.08 29.13
N GLN A 411 1.08 -1.28 29.30
CA GLN A 411 1.57 -2.48 28.62
C GLN A 411 0.41 -3.15 27.89
N ASP A 412 0.62 -3.45 26.61
CA ASP A 412 -0.30 -4.26 25.81
C ASP A 412 0.46 -5.46 25.25
N GLN A 413 -0.08 -6.66 25.41
CA GLN A 413 0.40 -7.90 24.85
C GLN A 413 -0.62 -8.42 23.84
N PHE A 414 -0.14 -8.71 22.62
CA PHE A 414 -0.98 -9.17 21.50
C PHE A 414 -0.64 -10.62 21.17
N ASN A 415 -1.67 -11.45 21.05
CA ASN A 415 -1.55 -12.85 20.63
C ASN A 415 -2.65 -13.16 19.63
N ASN A 416 -2.31 -13.10 18.34
CA ASN A 416 -3.28 -13.22 17.26
C ASN A 416 -2.96 -14.40 16.36
N PHE A 417 -4.02 -14.99 15.82
CA PHE A 417 -3.95 -16.01 14.79
C PHE A 417 -5.00 -15.75 13.72
N GLY A 418 -4.62 -15.91 12.45
CA GLY A 418 -5.51 -15.82 11.31
C GLY A 418 -5.24 -16.88 10.25
N ASN A 419 -6.31 -17.29 9.61
CA ASN A 419 -6.29 -18.09 8.38
C ASN A 419 -7.08 -17.36 7.30
N GLU A 420 -6.56 -17.33 6.09
CA GLU A 420 -7.24 -16.81 4.92
C GLU A 420 -7.04 -17.81 3.77
N THR A 421 -8.14 -18.36 3.28
CA THR A 421 -8.17 -19.33 2.19
C THR A 421 -8.91 -18.72 1.01
N ARG A 422 -8.32 -18.77 -0.18
CA ARG A 422 -8.86 -18.21 -1.42
C ARG A 422 -8.80 -19.24 -2.54
N LEU A 423 -9.89 -19.39 -3.28
CA LEU A 423 -9.99 -20.17 -4.49
C LEU A 423 -10.31 -19.24 -5.65
N LEU A 424 -9.41 -19.16 -6.62
CA LEU A 424 -9.62 -18.43 -7.86
C LEU A 424 -9.87 -19.44 -8.97
N HIS A 425 -10.99 -19.28 -9.68
CA HIS A 425 -11.37 -20.15 -10.79
C HIS A 425 -11.70 -19.34 -12.03
N ARG A 426 -11.12 -19.73 -13.16
CA ARG A 426 -11.39 -19.16 -14.48
C ARG A 426 -12.27 -20.11 -15.29
N TYR A 427 -13.31 -19.56 -15.89
CA TYR A 427 -14.28 -20.36 -16.63
C TYR A 427 -14.82 -19.59 -17.84
N ASP A 428 -15.33 -20.32 -18.81
CA ASP A 428 -15.97 -19.73 -19.97
C ASP A 428 -17.47 -19.56 -19.69
N LEU A 429 -17.99 -18.37 -19.96
CA LEU A 429 -19.42 -18.05 -19.92
C LEU A 429 -19.87 -17.65 -21.33
N GLY A 430 -20.42 -18.59 -22.07
CA GLY A 430 -20.69 -18.42 -23.50
C GLY A 430 -19.37 -18.21 -24.28
N SER A 431 -19.26 -17.12 -25.01
CA SER A 431 -18.04 -16.73 -25.72
C SER A 431 -17.09 -15.87 -24.89
N SER A 432 -17.44 -15.57 -23.66
CA SER A 432 -16.68 -14.67 -22.78
C SER A 432 -15.99 -15.45 -21.68
N PHE A 433 -14.80 -14.97 -21.31
CA PHE A 433 -14.00 -15.51 -20.22
C PHE A 433 -14.35 -14.81 -18.91
N SER A 434 -14.58 -15.55 -17.85
CA SER A 434 -14.95 -15.03 -16.52
C SER A 434 -14.00 -15.54 -15.45
N THR A 435 -13.87 -14.81 -14.33
CA THR A 435 -13.00 -15.17 -13.22
C THR A 435 -13.76 -15.03 -11.91
N LEU A 436 -13.90 -16.14 -11.19
CA LEU A 436 -14.53 -16.22 -9.87
C LEU A 436 -13.45 -16.34 -8.79
N LEU A 437 -13.58 -15.52 -7.76
CA LEU A 437 -12.86 -15.63 -6.50
C LEU A 437 -13.85 -15.96 -5.40
N VAL A 438 -13.57 -17.00 -4.63
CA VAL A 438 -14.28 -17.33 -3.38
C VAL A 438 -13.24 -17.42 -2.27
N GLY A 439 -13.53 -16.86 -1.11
CA GLY A 439 -12.62 -16.90 0.01
C GLY A 439 -13.31 -17.02 1.36
N ALA A 440 -12.56 -17.52 2.31
CA ALA A 440 -12.93 -17.61 3.72
C ALA A 440 -11.80 -17.06 4.59
N ARG A 441 -12.15 -16.36 5.65
CA ARG A 441 -11.23 -15.89 6.69
C ARG A 441 -11.71 -16.34 8.05
N TYR A 442 -10.79 -16.84 8.86
CA TYR A 442 -10.91 -16.99 10.30
C TYR A 442 -9.86 -16.13 10.99
N TYR A 443 -10.25 -15.41 12.03
CA TYR A 443 -9.32 -14.61 12.82
C TYR A 443 -9.71 -14.68 14.30
N ARG A 444 -8.69 -14.76 15.15
CA ARG A 444 -8.79 -14.62 16.59
C ARG A 444 -7.67 -13.74 17.09
N GLY A 445 -8.03 -12.61 17.73
CA GLY A 445 -7.11 -11.74 18.45
C GLY A 445 -7.34 -11.83 19.96
N PHE A 446 -6.27 -11.77 20.72
CA PHE A 446 -6.29 -11.63 22.17
C PHE A 446 -5.30 -10.55 22.58
N THR A 447 -5.77 -9.60 23.39
CA THR A 447 -4.94 -8.50 23.91
C THR A 447 -5.10 -8.44 25.43
N ASP A 448 -4.02 -8.67 26.17
CA ASP A 448 -3.91 -8.36 27.60
C ASP A 448 -3.37 -6.94 27.74
N GLN A 449 -4.11 -6.08 28.40
CA GLN A 449 -3.76 -4.68 28.60
C GLN A 449 -3.75 -4.30 30.06
N LYS A 450 -2.66 -3.66 30.50
CA LYS A 450 -2.51 -3.15 31.86
C LYS A 450 -2.02 -1.70 31.85
N GLN A 451 -2.54 -0.90 32.76
CA GLN A 451 -2.11 0.45 33.03
C GLN A 451 -2.01 0.68 34.54
N GLY A 452 -0.90 1.23 34.99
CA GLY A 452 -0.64 1.48 36.41
C GLY A 452 0.58 2.38 36.62
N ASP A 453 1.13 2.35 37.81
CA ASP A 453 2.33 3.13 38.18
C ASP A 453 3.60 2.36 37.82
N GLY A 454 4.47 3.01 37.02
CA GLY A 454 5.85 2.62 36.84
C GLY A 454 6.79 3.30 37.86
N SER A 455 8.11 3.14 37.67
CA SER A 455 9.09 3.75 38.57
C SER A 455 9.14 5.28 38.46
N THR A 456 9.75 5.95 39.46
CA THR A 456 10.08 7.38 39.41
C THR A 456 11.36 7.66 38.67
N ALA A 457 12.15 6.63 38.31
CA ALA A 457 13.41 6.71 37.59
C ALA A 457 13.29 7.33 36.18
N SER A 458 14.41 7.65 35.56
CA SER A 458 14.44 8.21 34.19
C SER A 458 14.75 7.18 33.10
N ASP A 459 15.17 5.97 33.45
CA ASP A 459 15.53 4.88 32.54
C ASP A 459 14.30 4.16 31.97
N ALA A 460 14.53 3.29 31.01
CA ALA A 460 13.52 2.48 30.31
C ALA A 460 13.10 1.24 31.13
N ASP A 461 12.71 1.45 32.39
CA ASP A 461 12.26 0.38 33.30
C ASP A 461 10.74 0.14 33.15
N PHE A 462 10.38 -0.79 32.30
CA PHE A 462 8.98 -1.16 32.00
C PHE A 462 8.42 -2.17 33.03
N LYS A 463 8.56 -1.87 34.34
CA LYS A 463 8.01 -2.67 35.43
C LYS A 463 7.00 -1.89 36.23
N PHE A 464 5.89 -2.52 36.58
CA PHE A 464 4.94 -1.93 37.50
C PHE A 464 5.53 -1.86 38.91
N VAL A 465 5.44 -0.69 39.52
CA VAL A 465 5.61 -0.48 40.95
C VAL A 465 4.27 -0.75 41.64
N SER A 466 3.17 -0.35 41.00
CA SER A 466 1.82 -0.66 41.43
C SER A 466 0.91 -0.79 40.21
N GLU A 467 0.18 -1.89 40.12
CA GLU A 467 -0.84 -2.09 39.08
C GLU A 467 -2.18 -1.42 39.42
N THR A 468 -2.38 -1.01 40.66
CA THR A 468 -3.67 -0.49 41.16
C THR A 468 -3.57 0.90 41.77
N GLY A 469 -2.38 1.41 42.02
CA GLY A 469 -2.15 2.68 42.72
C GLY A 469 -2.48 3.93 41.87
N ALA A 470 -2.26 3.85 40.56
CA ALA A 470 -2.50 4.98 39.65
C ALA A 470 -3.99 5.38 39.63
N PRO A 471 -4.30 6.70 39.58
CA PRO A 471 -5.69 7.16 39.44
C PRO A 471 -6.41 6.66 38.18
N ASN A 472 -5.67 6.24 37.19
CA ASN A 472 -6.14 5.68 35.90
C ASN A 472 -5.71 4.20 35.72
N ALA A 473 -5.47 3.49 36.83
CA ALA A 473 -5.14 2.07 36.78
C ALA A 473 -6.25 1.27 36.10
N SER A 474 -5.85 0.38 35.20
CA SER A 474 -6.80 -0.49 34.50
C SER A 474 -6.15 -1.81 34.09
N SER A 475 -6.97 -2.84 33.98
CA SER A 475 -6.55 -4.16 33.49
C SER A 475 -7.70 -4.76 32.70
N TYR A 476 -7.44 -5.15 31.44
CA TYR A 476 -8.41 -5.69 30.52
C TYR A 476 -7.88 -6.87 29.74
N ASP A 477 -8.71 -7.88 29.59
CA ASP A 477 -8.59 -8.94 28.61
C ASP A 477 -9.55 -8.68 27.45
N TYR A 478 -8.99 -8.43 26.27
CA TYR A 478 -9.76 -8.22 25.06
C TYR A 478 -9.69 -9.44 24.15
N LEU A 479 -10.84 -9.92 23.70
CA LEU A 479 -10.94 -11.03 22.77
C LEU A 479 -11.70 -10.59 21.52
N SER A 480 -11.11 -10.76 20.36
CA SER A 480 -11.73 -10.56 19.06
C SER A 480 -11.80 -11.86 18.27
N ARG A 481 -12.93 -12.11 17.60
CA ARG A 481 -13.14 -13.27 16.72
C ARG A 481 -13.86 -12.82 15.47
N ASN A 482 -13.42 -13.34 14.32
CA ASN A 482 -14.06 -13.09 13.05
C ASN A 482 -14.11 -14.35 12.20
N VAL A 483 -15.25 -14.56 11.57
CA VAL A 483 -15.43 -15.48 10.44
C VAL A 483 -16.01 -14.68 9.30
N ALA A 484 -15.34 -14.70 8.15
CA ALA A 484 -15.82 -14.02 6.95
C ALA A 484 -15.82 -14.96 5.76
N LEU A 485 -16.86 -14.84 4.94
CA LEU A 485 -16.99 -15.47 3.63
C LEU A 485 -17.13 -14.38 2.58
N PHE A 486 -16.43 -14.51 1.48
CA PHE A 486 -16.52 -13.51 0.41
C PHE A 486 -16.42 -14.14 -0.96
N ALA A 487 -17.03 -13.48 -1.94
CA ALA A 487 -16.93 -13.85 -3.34
C ALA A 487 -16.95 -12.59 -4.21
N GLU A 488 -16.16 -12.61 -5.27
CA GLU A 488 -16.18 -11.63 -6.36
C GLU A 488 -16.09 -12.38 -7.70
N ASN A 489 -16.76 -11.85 -8.73
CA ASN A 489 -16.67 -12.42 -10.07
C ASN A 489 -16.47 -11.33 -11.13
N ILE A 490 -15.48 -11.50 -12.00
CA ILE A 490 -15.32 -10.65 -13.19
C ILE A 490 -16.15 -11.29 -14.32
N PHE A 491 -17.17 -10.59 -14.77
CA PHE A 491 -17.92 -10.90 -15.97
C PHE A 491 -17.43 -10.01 -17.12
N ASN A 492 -16.78 -10.57 -18.11
CA ASN A 492 -16.42 -9.84 -19.33
C ASN A 492 -17.65 -9.81 -20.26
N VAL A 493 -18.42 -8.71 -20.18
CA VAL A 493 -19.63 -8.50 -20.99
C VAL A 493 -19.28 -8.33 -22.46
N THR A 494 -18.17 -7.65 -22.74
CA THR A 494 -17.54 -7.54 -24.06
C THR A 494 -16.02 -7.65 -23.90
N SER A 495 -15.28 -7.64 -24.99
CA SER A 495 -13.80 -7.56 -24.95
C SER A 495 -13.25 -6.28 -24.29
N LYS A 496 -14.10 -5.26 -24.10
CA LYS A 496 -13.71 -3.95 -23.54
C LYS A 496 -14.43 -3.61 -22.22
N LEU A 497 -15.52 -4.26 -21.90
CA LEU A 497 -16.36 -3.96 -20.73
C LEU A 497 -16.45 -5.16 -19.81
N SER A 498 -16.08 -4.97 -18.56
CA SER A 498 -16.25 -5.94 -17.48
C SER A 498 -17.11 -5.38 -16.35
N VAL A 499 -17.83 -6.27 -15.68
CA VAL A 499 -18.66 -6.02 -14.49
C VAL A 499 -18.20 -6.95 -13.40
N THR A 500 -17.93 -6.41 -12.22
CA THR A 500 -17.39 -7.17 -11.08
C THR A 500 -18.26 -7.01 -9.85
N PRO A 501 -19.34 -7.78 -9.71
CA PRO A 501 -20.10 -7.85 -8.46
C PRO A 501 -19.30 -8.60 -7.41
N GLY A 502 -19.51 -8.20 -6.15
CA GLY A 502 -18.90 -8.85 -5.01
C GLY A 502 -19.77 -8.81 -3.77
N VAL A 503 -19.59 -9.79 -2.90
CA VAL A 503 -20.31 -9.93 -1.63
C VAL A 503 -19.35 -10.40 -0.54
N ARG A 504 -19.54 -9.89 0.66
CA ARG A 504 -18.85 -10.35 1.88
C ARG A 504 -19.85 -10.45 3.02
N TYR A 505 -19.83 -11.57 3.69
CA TYR A 505 -20.54 -11.78 4.95
C TYR A 505 -19.52 -11.94 6.06
N GLU A 506 -19.70 -11.21 7.16
CA GLU A 506 -18.86 -11.32 8.35
C GLU A 506 -19.68 -11.55 9.60
N TRP A 507 -19.25 -12.49 10.40
CA TRP A 507 -19.56 -12.57 11.81
C TRP A 507 -18.38 -12.05 12.63
N ILE A 508 -18.62 -11.07 13.50
CA ILE A 508 -17.62 -10.44 14.35
C ILE A 508 -18.12 -10.51 15.81
N ASN A 509 -17.24 -10.95 16.69
CA ASN A 509 -17.47 -10.91 18.14
C ASN A 509 -16.26 -10.24 18.80
N THR A 510 -16.52 -9.24 19.64
CA THR A 510 -15.50 -8.54 20.44
C THR A 510 -15.94 -8.50 21.89
N ASN A 511 -15.08 -8.95 22.80
CA ASN A 511 -15.31 -8.96 24.24
C ASN A 511 -14.23 -8.12 24.92
N ALA A 512 -14.64 -7.36 25.93
CA ALA A 512 -13.75 -6.64 26.84
C ALA A 512 -14.16 -7.04 28.25
N ASP A 513 -13.30 -7.75 28.95
CA ASP A 513 -13.46 -8.14 30.35
C ASP A 513 -12.35 -7.51 31.17
N GLY A 514 -12.70 -6.71 32.18
CA GLY A 514 -11.70 -6.04 32.97
C GLY A 514 -12.23 -5.10 34.04
N ARG A 515 -11.36 -4.17 34.41
CA ARG A 515 -11.67 -3.18 35.44
C ARG A 515 -10.83 -1.92 35.25
N TYR A 516 -11.35 -0.80 35.70
CA TYR A 516 -10.59 0.46 35.82
C TYR A 516 -10.86 1.13 37.14
N ARG A 517 -9.90 1.95 37.62
CA ARG A 517 -10.05 2.79 38.82
C ARG A 517 -10.63 4.12 38.38
N ASP A 518 -11.77 4.48 38.96
CA ASP A 518 -12.44 5.76 38.72
C ASP A 518 -12.15 6.69 39.91
N VAL A 519 -11.28 7.67 39.70
CA VAL A 519 -10.90 8.66 40.71
C VAL A 519 -11.40 10.02 40.27
N MET A 520 -12.31 10.61 41.01
CA MET A 520 -12.84 11.94 40.73
C MET A 520 -12.41 12.92 41.84
N PRO A 521 -11.57 13.91 41.54
CA PRO A 521 -11.28 15.02 42.45
C PRO A 521 -12.34 16.13 42.35
N ASP A 522 -12.56 16.85 43.45
CA ASP A 522 -13.27 18.12 43.43
C ASP A 522 -12.39 19.24 42.83
N GLN A 523 -12.93 20.48 42.76
CA GLN A 523 -12.17 21.63 42.25
C GLN A 523 -10.97 22.03 43.12
N ALA A 524 -10.97 21.64 44.41
CA ALA A 524 -9.89 21.84 45.32
C ALA A 524 -8.80 20.74 45.27
N GLY A 525 -9.09 19.66 44.52
CA GLY A 525 -8.19 18.53 44.39
C GLY A 525 -8.45 17.39 45.42
N ASN A 526 -9.48 17.51 46.27
CA ASN A 526 -9.83 16.44 47.19
C ASN A 526 -10.54 15.32 46.44
N ILE A 527 -10.17 14.07 46.68
CA ILE A 527 -10.78 12.91 46.06
C ILE A 527 -12.19 12.71 46.68
N ILE A 528 -13.22 12.83 45.81
CA ILE A 528 -14.64 12.64 46.18
C ILE A 528 -15.20 11.30 45.73
N ARG A 529 -14.51 10.60 44.80
CA ARG A 529 -14.80 9.24 44.42
C ARG A 529 -13.51 8.50 44.12
N ASP A 530 -13.36 7.31 44.62
CA ASP A 530 -12.24 6.40 44.38
C ASP A 530 -12.75 4.98 44.46
N GLU A 531 -13.09 4.39 43.32
CA GLU A 531 -13.66 3.08 43.24
C GLU A 531 -13.10 2.29 42.06
N VAL A 532 -13.10 0.96 42.20
CA VAL A 532 -12.74 0.06 41.09
C VAL A 532 -14.03 -0.38 40.42
N VAL A 533 -14.19 0.00 39.17
CA VAL A 533 -15.36 -0.32 38.35
C VAL A 533 -15.05 -1.53 37.48
N PRO A 534 -15.76 -2.66 37.71
CA PRO A 534 -15.66 -3.79 36.79
C PRO A 534 -16.42 -3.48 35.50
N GLU A 535 -15.92 -4.02 34.38
CA GLU A 535 -16.51 -3.86 33.06
C GLU A 535 -16.46 -5.18 32.30
N ASP A 536 -17.63 -5.65 31.85
CA ASP A 536 -17.76 -6.79 30.95
C ASP A 536 -18.67 -6.38 29.79
N ARG A 537 -18.10 -6.32 28.59
CA ARG A 537 -18.80 -5.93 27.36
C ARG A 537 -18.60 -7.02 26.31
N SER A 538 -19.68 -7.49 25.75
CA SER A 538 -19.67 -8.44 24.63
C SER A 538 -20.52 -7.92 23.50
N ASN A 539 -19.94 -7.81 22.33
CA ASN A 539 -20.60 -7.35 21.11
C ASN A 539 -20.49 -8.39 20.01
N SER A 540 -21.62 -8.93 19.55
CA SER A 540 -21.69 -9.86 18.43
C SER A 540 -22.46 -9.22 17.26
N ARG A 541 -21.91 -9.31 16.05
CA ARG A 541 -22.45 -8.63 14.86
C ARG A 541 -22.41 -9.54 13.66
N ASN A 542 -23.41 -9.38 12.79
CA ASN A 542 -23.47 -9.98 11.47
C ASN A 542 -23.54 -8.87 10.44
N VAL A 543 -22.61 -8.84 9.51
CA VAL A 543 -22.49 -7.76 8.51
C VAL A 543 -22.48 -8.35 7.12
N LEU A 544 -23.37 -7.85 6.26
CA LEU A 544 -23.37 -8.16 4.84
C LEU A 544 -22.90 -6.92 4.07
N LEU A 545 -21.84 -7.06 3.29
CA LEU A 545 -21.31 -6.00 2.44
C LEU A 545 -21.46 -6.39 0.98
N LEU A 546 -21.97 -5.46 0.19
CA LEU A 546 -22.12 -5.58 -1.25
C LEU A 546 -21.21 -4.60 -1.96
N GLY A 547 -20.73 -4.99 -3.14
CA GLY A 547 -19.95 -4.11 -4.00
C GLY A 547 -20.12 -4.43 -5.47
N LEU A 548 -19.84 -3.43 -6.29
CA LEU A 548 -19.94 -3.51 -7.75
C LEU A 548 -18.80 -2.73 -8.38
N GLY A 549 -18.07 -3.35 -9.29
CA GLY A 549 -17.06 -2.71 -10.12
C GLY A 549 -17.47 -2.70 -11.59
N LEU A 550 -17.14 -1.63 -12.30
CA LEU A 550 -17.31 -1.50 -13.75
C LEU A 550 -15.98 -1.04 -14.32
N SER A 551 -15.46 -1.72 -15.34
CA SER A 551 -14.24 -1.33 -16.05
C SER A 551 -14.50 -1.35 -17.55
N TYR A 552 -14.21 -0.23 -18.20
CA TYR A 552 -14.25 -0.06 -19.64
C TYR A 552 -12.85 0.28 -20.18
N LYS A 553 -12.29 -0.60 -21.01
CA LYS A 553 -10.96 -0.50 -21.60
C LYS A 553 -11.10 -0.22 -23.10
N PRO A 554 -11.19 1.03 -23.54
CA PRO A 554 -11.27 1.37 -24.97
C PRO A 554 -10.02 0.92 -25.74
N SER A 555 -8.86 0.91 -25.06
CA SER A 555 -7.57 0.38 -25.53
C SER A 555 -6.83 -0.29 -24.37
N GLU A 556 -5.75 -1.01 -24.66
CA GLU A 556 -4.87 -1.61 -23.63
C GLU A 556 -4.18 -0.57 -22.73
N GLN A 557 -4.04 0.66 -23.21
CA GLN A 557 -3.35 1.75 -22.53
C GLN A 557 -4.28 2.64 -21.69
N MET A 558 -5.60 2.48 -21.80
CA MET A 558 -6.58 3.36 -21.17
C MET A 558 -7.71 2.56 -20.53
N GLU A 559 -8.11 2.97 -19.35
CA GLU A 559 -9.24 2.38 -18.61
C GLU A 559 -10.08 3.49 -17.98
N VAL A 560 -11.40 3.38 -18.14
CA VAL A 560 -12.39 4.11 -17.34
C VAL A 560 -13.00 3.11 -16.38
N TYR A 561 -13.00 3.43 -15.10
CA TYR A 561 -13.54 2.56 -14.07
C TYR A 561 -14.51 3.27 -13.15
N ALA A 562 -15.47 2.52 -12.64
CA ALA A 562 -16.35 2.94 -11.56
C ALA A 562 -16.47 1.81 -10.55
N ASN A 563 -16.57 2.16 -9.27
CA ASN A 563 -16.85 1.18 -8.23
C ASN A 563 -17.77 1.75 -7.16
N PHE A 564 -18.51 0.86 -6.54
CA PHE A 564 -19.33 1.09 -5.35
C PHE A 564 -19.05 -0.03 -4.35
N SER A 565 -18.87 0.31 -3.08
CA SER A 565 -18.80 -0.69 -2.02
C SER A 565 -19.34 -0.17 -0.70
N GLN A 566 -20.04 -1.04 0.01
CA GLN A 566 -20.39 -0.83 1.40
C GLN A 566 -19.16 -1.03 2.29
N ASN A 567 -19.08 -0.23 3.37
CA ASN A 567 -18.01 -0.27 4.35
C ASN A 567 -18.60 -0.31 5.76
N TYR A 568 -17.84 -0.86 6.68
CA TYR A 568 -18.23 -1.04 8.06
C TYR A 568 -17.00 -1.00 8.97
N ARG A 569 -17.11 -0.43 10.16
CA ARG A 569 -16.09 -0.51 11.21
C ARG A 569 -16.76 -0.88 12.53
N ALA A 570 -16.39 -2.02 13.09
CA ALA A 570 -16.81 -2.40 14.43
C ALA A 570 -16.22 -1.43 15.47
N ILE A 571 -16.93 -1.20 16.56
CA ILE A 571 -16.38 -0.58 17.75
C ILE A 571 -15.13 -1.36 18.15
N ASN A 572 -13.99 -0.69 18.23
CA ASN A 572 -12.72 -1.27 18.59
C ASN A 572 -12.43 -1.09 20.10
N PHE A 573 -11.38 -1.72 20.59
CA PHE A 573 -11.05 -1.67 22.03
C PHE A 573 -10.66 -0.24 22.48
N ASN A 574 -10.04 0.57 21.62
CA ASN A 574 -9.79 1.97 21.92
C ASN A 574 -11.07 2.80 22.07
N ASP A 575 -12.15 2.41 21.37
CA ASP A 575 -13.43 3.09 21.48
C ASP A 575 -14.14 2.77 22.82
N MET A 576 -13.89 1.59 23.38
CA MET A 576 -14.50 1.13 24.64
C MET A 576 -13.70 1.53 25.88
N ARG A 577 -12.45 1.94 25.71
CA ARG A 577 -11.51 2.13 26.79
C ARG A 577 -11.62 3.51 27.44
N VAL A 578 -11.61 3.57 28.78
CA VAL A 578 -11.40 4.77 29.57
C VAL A 578 -9.92 4.91 29.89
N ILE A 579 -9.25 5.90 29.30
CA ILE A 579 -7.81 6.16 29.50
C ILE A 579 -7.57 7.21 30.58
N ASN A 580 -8.53 8.11 30.78
CA ASN A 580 -8.39 9.29 31.59
C ASN A 580 -9.63 9.46 32.47
N PRO A 581 -9.50 9.82 33.75
CA PRO A 581 -10.65 9.99 34.67
C PRO A 581 -11.73 10.95 34.17
N ASN A 582 -11.40 11.87 33.28
CA ASN A 582 -12.34 12.83 32.69
C ASN A 582 -12.95 12.37 31.36
N GLN A 583 -12.76 11.10 31.00
CA GLN A 583 -13.30 10.52 29.77
C GLN A 583 -14.28 9.40 30.09
N PHE A 584 -15.43 9.44 29.45
CA PHE A 584 -16.48 8.43 29.57
C PHE A 584 -16.71 7.82 28.19
N VAL A 585 -17.31 6.63 28.19
CA VAL A 585 -17.73 5.92 26.98
C VAL A 585 -19.24 5.73 27.05
N ASP A 586 -19.91 6.13 25.98
CA ASP A 586 -21.35 5.92 25.84
C ASP A 586 -21.64 4.41 25.83
N GLN A 587 -22.55 3.96 26.68
CA GLN A 587 -22.95 2.56 26.74
C GLN A 587 -23.76 2.12 25.50
N ASN A 588 -24.35 3.08 24.79
CA ASN A 588 -25.15 2.87 23.57
C ASN A 588 -24.35 3.12 22.29
N LEU A 589 -23.00 3.09 22.37
CA LEU A 589 -22.15 3.28 21.24
C LEU A 589 -22.48 2.31 20.10
N LYS A 590 -22.65 2.85 18.89
CA LYS A 590 -22.97 2.07 17.68
C LYS A 590 -21.74 1.90 16.83
N ASP A 591 -21.69 0.79 16.09
CA ASP A 591 -20.70 0.58 15.05
C ASP A 591 -20.85 1.61 13.92
N GLU A 592 -19.77 1.90 13.26
CA GLU A 592 -19.75 2.82 12.13
C GLU A 592 -19.99 2.09 10.81
N SER A 593 -20.75 2.68 9.92
CA SER A 593 -21.10 2.10 8.63
C SER A 593 -21.04 3.13 7.51
N GLY A 594 -21.16 2.71 6.26
CA GLY A 594 -21.19 3.63 5.15
C GLY A 594 -20.98 2.97 3.80
N TYR A 595 -20.66 3.78 2.80
CA TYR A 595 -20.31 3.30 1.47
C TYR A 595 -19.35 4.26 0.78
N SER A 596 -18.55 3.72 -0.12
CA SER A 596 -17.67 4.49 -0.98
C SER A 596 -17.98 4.23 -2.44
N THR A 597 -17.79 5.25 -3.26
CA THR A 597 -17.85 5.13 -4.72
C THR A 597 -16.73 5.94 -5.35
N ASP A 598 -16.16 5.41 -6.43
CA ASP A 598 -15.15 6.07 -7.25
C ASP A 598 -15.59 6.02 -8.72
N LEU A 599 -15.30 7.08 -9.45
CA LEU A 599 -15.32 7.13 -10.89
C LEU A 599 -14.02 7.73 -11.37
N GLY A 600 -13.28 7.00 -12.20
CA GLY A 600 -11.98 7.47 -12.64
C GLY A 600 -11.61 7.00 -14.04
N PHE A 601 -10.58 7.64 -14.58
CA PHE A 601 -9.92 7.21 -15.79
C PHE A 601 -8.41 7.22 -15.58
N ARG A 602 -7.74 6.23 -16.14
CA ARG A 602 -6.30 6.05 -15.99
C ARG A 602 -5.67 5.47 -17.23
N GLY A 603 -4.39 5.72 -17.40
CA GLY A 603 -3.67 5.20 -18.54
C GLY A 603 -2.16 5.32 -18.40
N ASN A 604 -1.45 4.50 -19.20
CA ASN A 604 0.00 4.54 -19.31
C ASN A 604 0.42 4.40 -20.79
N ILE A 605 1.13 5.39 -21.28
CA ILE A 605 1.64 5.41 -22.66
C ILE A 605 3.13 5.08 -22.61
N SER A 606 3.43 3.78 -22.51
CA SER A 606 4.77 3.19 -22.70
C SER A 606 5.92 3.92 -21.98
N GLY A 607 5.73 4.33 -20.73
CA GLY A 607 6.73 5.05 -19.94
C GLY A 607 7.03 6.48 -20.42
N VAL A 608 6.14 7.06 -21.21
CA VAL A 608 6.22 8.48 -21.67
C VAL A 608 5.23 9.34 -20.92
N LEU A 609 4.01 8.82 -20.68
CA LEU A 609 2.96 9.50 -19.95
C LEU A 609 2.19 8.48 -19.08
N ASN A 610 2.07 8.75 -17.80
CA ASN A 610 1.25 8.00 -16.85
C ASN A 610 0.25 8.95 -16.20
N TYR A 611 -1.02 8.60 -16.18
CA TYR A 611 -2.07 9.43 -15.59
C TYR A 611 -3.15 8.61 -14.91
N ASP A 612 -3.69 9.17 -13.83
CA ASP A 612 -4.87 8.68 -13.09
C ASP A 612 -5.64 9.89 -12.57
N ALA A 613 -6.92 9.97 -12.85
CA ALA A 613 -7.80 10.97 -12.30
C ALA A 613 -9.10 10.31 -11.85
N SER A 614 -9.54 10.60 -10.65
CA SER A 614 -10.77 10.05 -10.09
C SER A 614 -11.50 11.03 -9.19
N ILE A 615 -12.82 11.01 -9.26
CA ILE A 615 -13.69 11.59 -8.24
C ILE A 615 -14.11 10.47 -7.28
N PHE A 616 -14.21 10.81 -6.01
CA PHE A 616 -14.71 9.88 -4.99
C PHE A 616 -15.80 10.51 -4.13
N TYR A 617 -16.65 9.65 -3.59
CA TYR A 617 -17.61 9.98 -2.56
C TYR A 617 -17.60 8.90 -1.48
N LEU A 618 -17.44 9.31 -0.21
CA LEU A 618 -17.48 8.46 0.97
C LEU A 618 -18.55 8.98 1.91
N ALA A 619 -19.63 8.23 2.07
CA ALA A 619 -20.61 8.43 3.13
C ALA A 619 -20.15 7.64 4.37
N TYR A 620 -20.07 8.32 5.50
CA TYR A 620 -19.64 7.73 6.77
C TYR A 620 -20.73 8.01 7.82
N LYS A 621 -21.33 6.98 8.36
CA LYS A 621 -22.45 7.05 9.30
C LYS A 621 -22.03 6.67 10.70
N ASP A 622 -22.68 7.28 11.68
CA ASP A 622 -22.48 7.01 13.10
C ASP A 622 -21.01 7.15 13.54
N ARG A 623 -20.32 8.21 13.07
CA ARG A 623 -18.89 8.43 13.42
C ARG A 623 -18.70 8.52 14.93
N ILE A 624 -17.72 7.76 15.42
CA ILE A 624 -17.31 7.75 16.83
C ILE A 624 -16.27 8.82 17.06
N ASN A 625 -16.55 9.75 18.00
CA ASN A 625 -15.60 10.77 18.42
C ASN A 625 -15.89 11.22 19.86
N PHE A 626 -15.09 12.15 20.37
CA PHE A 626 -15.33 12.76 21.68
C PHE A 626 -16.22 14.00 21.57
N MET A 627 -17.14 14.11 22.50
CA MET A 627 -17.97 15.28 22.74
C MET A 627 -17.72 15.81 24.16
N ASN A 628 -17.69 17.12 24.32
CA ASN A 628 -17.64 17.74 25.64
C ASN A 628 -18.98 17.59 26.34
N ILE A 629 -18.99 17.28 27.63
CA ILE A 629 -20.20 17.26 28.45
C ILE A 629 -20.42 18.69 28.93
N GLU A 630 -21.56 19.27 28.53
CA GLU A 630 -21.92 20.67 28.86
C GLU A 630 -21.79 20.97 30.35
N GLY A 631 -21.19 22.11 30.70
CA GLY A 631 -20.99 22.57 32.08
C GLY A 631 -19.89 21.82 32.84
N THR A 632 -19.14 20.94 32.18
CA THR A 632 -18.06 20.17 32.82
C THR A 632 -16.75 20.19 31.99
N THR A 633 -15.65 19.71 32.58
CA THR A 633 -14.40 19.44 31.87
C THR A 633 -14.33 18.02 31.31
N ASN A 634 -15.41 17.28 31.42
CA ASN A 634 -15.46 15.87 31.02
C ASN A 634 -15.83 15.72 29.55
N ARG A 635 -15.37 14.63 28.96
CA ARG A 635 -15.66 14.26 27.56
C ARG A 635 -16.28 12.88 27.51
N ILE A 636 -17.24 12.69 26.64
CA ILE A 636 -17.82 11.38 26.35
C ILE A 636 -17.47 10.94 24.92
N ARG A 637 -17.04 9.72 24.78
CA ARG A 637 -16.90 9.09 23.48
C ARG A 637 -18.25 8.52 23.06
N THR A 638 -18.78 9.02 21.96
CA THR A 638 -20.12 8.68 21.45
C THR A 638 -20.16 8.81 19.94
N ASN A 639 -21.27 8.43 19.32
CA ASN A 639 -21.51 8.69 17.91
C ASN A 639 -21.91 10.16 17.74
N VAL A 640 -21.06 10.96 17.13
CA VAL A 640 -21.24 12.43 17.00
C VAL A 640 -22.05 12.83 15.77
N GLY A 641 -22.34 11.90 14.86
CA GLY A 641 -23.12 12.14 13.64
C GLY A 641 -22.53 11.47 12.41
N ASP A 642 -23.09 11.79 11.26
CA ASP A 642 -22.65 11.31 9.95
C ASP A 642 -21.65 12.28 9.32
N SER A 643 -20.92 11.84 8.29
CA SER A 643 -20.14 12.74 7.44
C SER A 643 -20.21 12.36 5.97
N ARG A 644 -20.01 13.38 5.12
CA ARG A 644 -19.89 13.24 3.67
C ARG A 644 -18.53 13.74 3.25
N ASN A 645 -17.76 12.88 2.63
CA ASN A 645 -16.42 13.21 2.17
C ASN A 645 -16.39 13.00 0.65
N MET A 646 -16.12 14.04 -0.11
CA MET A 646 -16.04 13.97 -1.57
C MET A 646 -14.79 14.68 -2.05
N GLY A 647 -14.27 14.27 -3.19
CA GLY A 647 -13.08 14.93 -3.71
C GLY A 647 -12.67 14.46 -5.09
N LEU A 648 -11.61 15.12 -5.56
CA LEU A 648 -10.90 14.84 -6.80
C LEU A 648 -9.47 14.41 -6.44
N GLU A 649 -9.02 13.30 -6.97
CA GLU A 649 -7.66 12.80 -6.87
C GLU A 649 -7.06 12.72 -8.27
N THR A 650 -5.92 13.37 -8.50
CA THR A 650 -5.25 13.41 -9.79
C THR A 650 -3.78 13.08 -9.67
N PHE A 651 -3.27 12.30 -10.60
CA PHE A 651 -1.86 12.03 -10.79
C PHE A 651 -1.53 12.09 -12.28
N VAL A 652 -0.49 12.81 -12.63
CA VAL A 652 0.07 12.85 -13.99
C VAL A 652 1.58 12.86 -13.88
N GLU A 653 2.27 12.04 -14.68
CA GLU A 653 3.72 12.08 -14.83
C GLU A 653 4.08 11.94 -16.30
N ALA A 654 4.96 12.80 -16.79
CA ALA A 654 5.43 12.79 -18.17
C ALA A 654 6.96 12.87 -18.24
N ASP A 655 7.56 12.10 -19.16
CA ASP A 655 8.97 12.18 -19.50
C ASP A 655 9.14 13.08 -20.73
N PHE A 656 9.61 14.30 -20.50
CA PHE A 656 9.74 15.32 -21.53
C PHE A 656 10.76 14.95 -22.61
N LEU A 657 11.87 14.30 -22.24
CA LEU A 657 12.89 13.93 -23.21
C LEU A 657 12.42 12.79 -24.11
N LYS A 658 11.70 11.84 -23.56
CA LYS A 658 11.08 10.76 -24.34
C LYS A 658 9.93 11.25 -25.23
N LEU A 659 9.20 12.27 -24.79
CA LEU A 659 8.17 12.93 -25.61
C LEU A 659 8.78 13.62 -26.84
N ILE A 660 9.92 14.29 -26.67
CA ILE A 660 10.57 15.07 -27.72
C ILE A 660 11.41 14.20 -28.65
N TYR A 661 12.23 13.30 -28.11
CA TYR A 661 13.23 12.53 -28.84
C TYR A 661 12.85 11.07 -29.10
N GLY A 662 11.65 10.64 -28.65
CA GLY A 662 11.15 9.26 -28.81
C GLY A 662 11.42 8.38 -27.60
N LYS A 663 10.67 7.29 -27.51
CA LYS A 663 10.60 6.38 -26.35
C LYS A 663 11.95 5.75 -25.96
N GLU A 664 12.83 5.54 -26.93
CA GLU A 664 14.13 4.88 -26.74
C GLU A 664 15.24 5.84 -26.27
N HIS A 665 14.89 7.11 -25.98
CA HIS A 665 15.89 8.06 -25.52
C HIS A 665 16.45 7.66 -24.15
N LYS A 666 17.79 7.52 -24.06
CA LYS A 666 18.50 6.98 -22.89
C LYS A 666 18.50 7.89 -21.65
N THR A 667 18.26 9.19 -21.84
CA THR A 667 18.16 10.15 -20.76
C THR A 667 16.68 10.41 -20.49
N SER A 668 16.27 10.40 -19.24
CA SER A 668 14.92 10.69 -18.79
C SER A 668 14.91 11.98 -17.97
N LEU A 669 13.99 12.86 -18.27
CA LEU A 669 13.63 14.01 -17.46
C LEU A 669 12.12 14.00 -17.30
N SER A 670 11.65 13.48 -16.19
CA SER A 670 10.22 13.41 -15.90
C SER A 670 9.79 14.44 -14.85
N ALA A 671 8.56 14.89 -14.97
CA ALA A 671 7.88 15.65 -13.93
C ALA A 671 6.56 15.00 -13.61
N PHE A 672 6.22 14.98 -12.31
CA PHE A 672 4.91 14.54 -11.85
C PHE A 672 4.18 15.64 -11.09
N SER A 673 2.87 15.58 -11.17
CA SER A 673 1.90 16.34 -10.39
C SER A 673 0.89 15.38 -9.77
N ASN A 674 0.70 15.48 -8.48
CA ASN A 674 -0.27 14.71 -7.70
C ASN A 674 -1.06 15.71 -6.84
N VAL A 675 -2.32 15.94 -7.18
CA VAL A 675 -3.19 16.92 -6.51
C VAL A 675 -4.46 16.24 -6.05
N THR A 676 -4.80 16.46 -4.80
CA THR A 676 -6.03 15.99 -4.19
C THR A 676 -6.80 17.17 -3.60
N LEU A 677 -8.04 17.27 -3.98
CA LEU A 677 -9.01 18.23 -3.44
C LEU A 677 -10.06 17.45 -2.66
N VAL A 678 -10.30 17.83 -1.40
CA VAL A 678 -11.25 17.14 -0.53
C VAL A 678 -12.20 18.13 0.11
N ASN A 679 -13.48 17.85 0.03
CA ASN A 679 -14.52 18.55 0.77
C ASN A 679 -15.21 17.57 1.72
N THR A 680 -15.13 17.85 3.01
CA THR A 680 -15.73 17.02 4.05
C THR A 680 -16.66 17.84 4.91
N ARG A 681 -17.84 17.30 5.27
CA ARG A 681 -18.80 17.96 6.12
C ARG A 681 -19.50 16.97 7.04
N TYR A 682 -19.61 17.34 8.31
CA TYR A 682 -20.47 16.67 9.27
C TYR A 682 -21.96 16.96 8.97
N SER A 683 -22.81 15.97 9.25
CA SER A 683 -24.24 16.09 9.43
C SER A 683 -24.56 15.53 10.81
N SER A 684 -24.79 16.40 11.77
CA SER A 684 -24.85 16.05 13.17
C SER A 684 -26.09 16.67 13.85
N PRO A 685 -26.70 15.96 14.82
CA PRO A 685 -27.70 16.60 15.67
C PRO A 685 -27.09 17.65 16.63
N LEU A 686 -25.78 17.68 16.76
CA LEU A 686 -25.04 18.58 17.65
C LEU A 686 -24.69 19.87 16.89
N LYS A 687 -25.24 21.00 17.33
CA LYS A 687 -25.07 22.30 16.66
C LYS A 687 -23.61 22.73 16.49
N ASP A 688 -22.74 22.38 17.45
CA ASP A 688 -21.33 22.75 17.45
C ASP A 688 -20.51 21.91 16.45
N ILE A 689 -21.10 20.86 15.88
CA ILE A 689 -20.46 19.95 14.94
C ILE A 689 -21.10 20.01 13.55
N ASP A 690 -22.41 20.27 13.48
CA ASP A 690 -23.16 20.26 12.22
C ASP A 690 -22.60 21.25 11.19
N GLY A 691 -22.34 20.77 9.98
CA GLY A 691 -21.76 21.56 8.89
C GLY A 691 -20.24 21.78 8.99
N ASN A 692 -19.58 21.39 10.09
CA ASN A 692 -18.14 21.53 10.26
C ASN A 692 -17.36 20.60 9.31
N GLN A 693 -16.11 20.97 9.08
CA GLN A 693 -15.16 20.13 8.37
C GLN A 693 -14.79 18.92 9.25
N VAL A 694 -14.69 17.74 8.65
CA VAL A 694 -14.19 16.56 9.35
C VAL A 694 -12.72 16.77 9.73
N GLU A 695 -12.37 16.37 10.94
CA GLU A 695 -11.00 16.49 11.45
C GLU A 695 -9.99 15.67 10.62
N LEU A 696 -8.76 16.13 10.59
CA LEU A 696 -7.61 15.53 9.89
C LEU A 696 -7.86 15.32 8.39
N ALA A 697 -8.70 16.17 7.80
CA ALA A 697 -9.06 16.17 6.39
C ALA A 697 -8.64 17.48 5.71
N PRO A 698 -7.36 17.63 5.33
CA PRO A 698 -6.89 18.84 4.67
C PRO A 698 -7.61 19.00 3.31
N PRO A 699 -8.16 20.19 3.00
CA PRO A 699 -8.91 20.40 1.77
C PRO A 699 -8.06 20.30 0.50
N VAL A 700 -6.75 20.51 0.61
CA VAL A 700 -5.80 20.38 -0.50
C VAL A 700 -4.55 19.66 -0.04
N ILE A 701 -4.17 18.62 -0.78
CA ILE A 701 -2.87 17.98 -0.72
C ILE A 701 -2.28 18.05 -2.12
N ALA A 702 -1.11 18.66 -2.29
CA ALA A 702 -0.45 18.78 -3.58
C ALA A 702 1.01 18.34 -3.48
N LYS A 703 1.44 17.45 -4.36
CA LYS A 703 2.81 16.96 -4.44
C LYS A 703 3.29 17.08 -5.88
N PHE A 704 4.49 17.64 -6.05
CA PHE A 704 5.14 17.80 -7.34
C PHE A 704 6.55 17.25 -7.27
N GLY A 705 7.07 16.78 -8.38
CA GLY A 705 8.45 16.34 -8.41
C GLY A 705 9.04 16.36 -9.79
N LEU A 706 10.38 16.47 -9.82
CA LEU A 706 11.22 16.36 -11.00
C LEU A 706 12.18 15.21 -10.79
N SER A 707 12.35 14.37 -11.81
CA SER A 707 13.30 13.26 -11.78
C SER A 707 14.15 13.31 -13.04
N PHE A 708 15.47 13.28 -12.84
CA PHE A 708 16.46 13.17 -13.90
C PHE A 708 17.18 11.83 -13.79
N LYS A 709 17.27 11.08 -14.89
CA LYS A 709 18.00 9.81 -14.97
C LYS A 709 18.84 9.78 -16.23
N ARG A 710 20.15 9.54 -16.07
CA ARG A 710 21.06 9.31 -17.17
C ARG A 710 22.09 8.24 -16.80
N ASN A 711 22.05 7.13 -17.52
CA ASN A 711 22.87 5.95 -17.21
C ASN A 711 22.73 5.53 -15.73
N ASN A 712 23.81 5.63 -14.98
CA ASN A 712 23.92 5.22 -13.56
C ASN A 712 23.62 6.36 -12.58
N PHE A 713 23.33 7.56 -13.04
CA PHE A 713 23.04 8.73 -12.22
C PHE A 713 21.53 8.99 -12.18
N ARG A 714 21.01 9.24 -10.98
CA ARG A 714 19.64 9.65 -10.73
C ARG A 714 19.63 10.86 -9.80
N LEU A 715 18.70 11.76 -10.03
CA LEU A 715 18.43 12.90 -9.17
C LEU A 715 16.92 13.12 -9.12
N ALA A 716 16.37 13.34 -7.92
CA ALA A 716 14.97 13.64 -7.72
C ALA A 716 14.79 14.83 -6.78
N TYR A 717 13.94 15.76 -7.18
CA TYR A 717 13.41 16.84 -6.37
C TYR A 717 11.94 16.62 -6.12
N GLN A 718 11.49 16.84 -4.90
CA GLN A 718 10.08 16.70 -4.50
C GLN A 718 9.64 17.92 -3.70
N TYR A 719 8.42 18.35 -3.94
CA TYR A 719 7.70 19.38 -3.20
C TYR A 719 6.37 18.81 -2.74
N ALA A 720 6.05 18.96 -1.45
CA ALA A 720 4.79 18.54 -0.87
C ALA A 720 4.15 19.70 -0.12
N TYR A 721 2.87 19.96 -0.39
CA TYR A 721 2.04 20.95 0.28
C TYR A 721 0.82 20.26 0.88
N THR A 722 0.48 20.63 2.11
CA THR A 722 -0.74 20.22 2.80
C THR A 722 -1.42 21.46 3.37
N ALA A 723 -2.68 21.66 3.02
CA ALA A 723 -3.48 22.76 3.52
C ALA A 723 -3.79 22.59 5.02
N ALA A 724 -4.18 23.68 5.68
CA ALA A 724 -4.58 23.66 7.08
C ALA A 724 -5.73 22.68 7.33
N GLN A 725 -5.73 22.05 8.51
CA GLN A 725 -6.70 21.04 8.91
C GLN A 725 -6.98 21.13 10.41
N TYR A 726 -8.22 20.87 10.80
CA TYR A 726 -8.61 20.79 12.21
C TYR A 726 -8.31 19.39 12.78
N THR A 727 -8.15 19.32 14.11
CA THR A 727 -7.87 18.03 14.78
C THR A 727 -9.05 17.52 15.62
N ASP A 728 -10.17 18.24 15.62
CA ASP A 728 -11.39 17.89 16.34
C ASP A 728 -12.66 18.26 15.55
N ALA A 729 -13.76 17.63 15.88
CA ALA A 729 -15.05 17.82 15.20
C ALA A 729 -15.65 19.25 15.39
N PRO A 730 -15.46 19.96 16.53
CA PRO A 730 -15.88 21.35 16.68
C PRO A 730 -15.09 22.35 15.84
N ASN A 731 -14.00 21.93 15.17
CA ASN A 731 -13.08 22.77 14.39
C ASN A 731 -12.42 23.88 15.24
N SER A 732 -11.93 23.51 16.40
CA SER A 732 -11.16 24.40 17.29
C SER A 732 -9.91 24.91 16.57
N VAL A 733 -9.61 26.21 16.73
CA VAL A 733 -8.43 26.84 16.12
C VAL A 733 -7.24 26.85 17.08
N LEU A 734 -7.47 27.30 18.29
CA LEU A 734 -6.44 27.42 19.32
C LEU A 734 -7.02 27.01 20.67
N GLU A 735 -6.35 26.04 21.30
CA GLU A 735 -6.70 25.57 22.64
C GLU A 735 -5.49 25.68 23.58
N PRO A 736 -5.66 26.15 24.81
CA PRO A 736 -4.54 26.29 25.75
C PRO A 736 -3.81 24.98 26.03
N THR A 737 -4.49 23.83 25.86
CA THR A 737 -3.91 22.51 26.07
C THR A 737 -3.07 22.05 24.89
N ALA A 738 -3.19 22.67 23.72
CA ALA A 738 -2.58 22.30 22.43
C ALA A 738 -2.85 20.85 21.96
N VAL A 739 -3.77 20.14 22.65
CA VAL A 739 -4.13 18.74 22.34
C VAL A 739 -5.02 18.66 21.12
N VAL A 740 -5.84 19.70 20.94
CA VAL A 740 -6.67 19.92 19.76
C VAL A 740 -6.42 21.33 19.23
N GLY A 741 -6.86 21.61 18.02
CA GLY A 741 -6.70 22.90 17.36
C GLY A 741 -6.31 22.76 15.90
N LEU A 742 -6.06 23.87 15.25
CA LEU A 742 -5.65 23.89 13.84
C LEU A 742 -4.22 23.38 13.69
N ILE A 743 -3.99 22.53 12.71
CA ILE A 743 -2.67 22.28 12.12
C ILE A 743 -2.55 23.26 10.96
N PRO A 744 -1.61 24.23 11.00
CA PRO A 744 -1.42 25.21 9.92
C PRO A 744 -1.06 24.53 8.60
N ALA A 745 -1.28 25.21 7.49
CA ALA A 745 -0.78 24.76 6.20
C ALA A 745 0.76 24.74 6.21
N TYR A 746 1.33 23.71 5.61
CA TYR A 746 2.78 23.54 5.52
C TYR A 746 3.20 23.00 4.15
N TRP A 747 4.47 23.17 3.86
CA TRP A 747 5.11 22.63 2.66
C TRP A 747 6.53 22.19 2.96
N VAL A 748 6.99 21.17 2.24
CA VAL A 748 8.32 20.59 2.45
C VAL A 748 8.95 20.28 1.09
N MET A 749 10.24 20.55 0.97
CA MET A 749 11.03 20.23 -0.23
C MET A 749 12.12 19.24 0.11
N ASP A 750 12.35 18.28 -0.79
CA ASP A 750 13.38 17.26 -0.65
C ASP A 750 14.20 17.14 -1.91
N LEU A 751 15.48 16.81 -1.74
CA LEU A 751 16.40 16.51 -2.83
C LEU A 751 17.11 15.20 -2.52
N SER A 752 17.05 14.24 -3.45
CA SER A 752 17.70 12.93 -3.32
C SER A 752 18.42 12.58 -4.62
N GLY A 753 19.60 11.96 -4.50
CA GLY A 753 20.37 11.54 -5.64
C GLY A 753 21.05 10.21 -5.42
N SER A 754 21.36 9.52 -6.51
CA SER A 754 22.13 8.26 -6.46
C SER A 754 23.05 8.11 -7.68
N TYR A 755 24.18 7.45 -7.45
CA TYR A 755 25.13 7.09 -8.49
C TYR A 755 25.62 5.65 -8.30
N THR A 756 25.46 4.82 -9.31
CA THR A 756 25.88 3.41 -9.29
C THR A 756 27.16 3.23 -10.11
N TYR A 757 28.19 2.65 -9.49
CA TYR A 757 29.43 2.27 -10.14
C TYR A 757 29.72 0.81 -9.90
N LYS A 758 29.58 -0.02 -10.92
CA LYS A 758 29.71 -1.49 -10.83
C LYS A 758 28.80 -2.06 -9.73
N ARG A 759 29.38 -2.57 -8.64
CA ARG A 759 28.69 -3.18 -7.50
C ARG A 759 28.37 -2.18 -6.36
N PHE A 760 28.80 -0.92 -6.50
CA PHE A 760 28.60 0.10 -5.49
C PHE A 760 27.55 1.10 -5.92
N THR A 761 26.68 1.48 -5.02
CA THR A 761 25.75 2.60 -5.20
C THR A 761 25.91 3.57 -4.04
N LEU A 762 26.16 4.83 -4.37
CA LEU A 762 26.15 5.94 -3.43
C LEU A 762 24.82 6.66 -3.56
N GLU A 763 24.10 6.78 -2.44
CA GLU A 763 22.88 7.58 -2.35
C GLU A 763 23.09 8.70 -1.35
N SER A 764 22.52 9.87 -1.61
CA SER A 764 22.55 10.98 -0.66
C SER A 764 21.36 11.88 -0.87
N GLY A 765 21.00 12.64 0.16
CA GLY A 765 19.91 13.60 0.04
C GLY A 765 19.80 14.56 1.20
N ILE A 766 18.93 15.52 0.98
CA ILE A 766 18.54 16.57 1.92
C ILE A 766 17.03 16.50 2.05
N ASN A 767 16.56 16.16 3.23
CA ASN A 767 15.15 16.23 3.55
C ASN A 767 14.85 17.61 4.15
N ASN A 768 13.70 18.17 3.85
CA ASN A 768 13.27 19.50 4.27
C ASN A 768 14.34 20.57 3.91
N LEU A 769 14.62 20.70 2.61
CA LEU A 769 15.68 21.55 2.03
C LEU A 769 15.64 22.99 2.53
N THR A 770 14.46 23.52 2.76
CA THR A 770 14.23 24.91 3.19
C THR A 770 14.18 25.11 4.69
N ASP A 771 14.36 24.04 5.47
CA ASP A 771 14.34 24.07 6.94
C ASP A 771 13.02 24.62 7.52
N ASN A 772 11.91 24.21 6.90
CA ASN A 772 10.60 24.64 7.37
C ASN A 772 10.25 23.93 8.70
N HIS A 773 9.86 24.71 9.71
CA HIS A 773 9.39 24.17 10.98
C HIS A 773 7.88 23.96 10.90
N TYR A 774 7.44 22.74 11.02
CA TYR A 774 6.04 22.33 10.88
C TYR A 774 5.74 21.14 11.77
N PHE A 775 4.46 20.84 11.88
CA PHE A 775 3.98 19.61 12.53
C PHE A 775 2.78 19.05 11.78
N THR A 776 2.62 17.74 11.88
CA THR A 776 1.53 17.01 11.23
C THR A 776 0.54 16.42 12.25
N ARG A 777 0.85 16.53 13.55
CA ARG A 777 0.07 15.88 14.60
C ARG A 777 -0.02 16.74 15.86
N ARG A 778 -1.22 16.77 16.45
CA ARG A 778 -1.46 17.11 17.86
C ARG A 778 -1.82 15.82 18.59
N ALA A 779 -1.09 15.44 19.62
CA ALA A 779 -1.34 14.22 20.38
C ALA A 779 -2.28 14.52 21.55
N THR A 780 -3.28 13.66 21.76
CA THR A 780 -4.23 13.74 22.87
C THR A 780 -3.73 13.05 24.15
N GLY A 781 -2.72 12.20 24.00
CA GLY A 781 -2.16 11.39 25.07
C GLY A 781 -0.70 11.07 24.77
N TYR A 782 -0.37 9.79 24.78
CA TYR A 782 0.97 9.33 24.46
C TYR A 782 1.40 9.68 23.02
N PRO A 783 2.62 10.13 22.72
CA PRO A 783 3.84 10.16 23.54
C PRO A 783 3.95 11.32 24.54
N GLY A 784 2.94 12.12 24.70
CA GLY A 784 2.77 13.30 25.53
C GLY A 784 1.79 14.24 24.82
N PRO A 785 0.86 14.85 25.54
CA PRO A 785 -0.15 15.72 24.94
C PRO A 785 0.47 16.94 24.26
N GLY A 786 -0.15 17.43 23.16
CA GLY A 786 0.24 18.64 22.46
C GLY A 786 0.83 18.41 21.08
N ILE A 787 1.47 19.43 20.52
CA ILE A 787 2.09 19.43 19.21
C ILE A 787 3.29 18.49 19.18
N ILE A 788 3.35 17.61 18.21
CA ILE A 788 4.51 16.78 17.91
C ILE A 788 5.19 17.35 16.66
N PRO A 789 6.31 18.09 16.81
CA PRO A 789 7.04 18.67 15.69
C PRO A 789 7.58 17.60 14.76
N SER A 790 7.52 17.86 13.45
CA SER A 790 8.18 17.06 12.42
C SER A 790 9.65 17.48 12.28
N ASP A 791 10.47 16.60 11.71
CA ASP A 791 11.92 16.81 11.60
C ASP A 791 12.27 18.03 10.76
N ALA A 792 13.24 18.83 11.25
CA ALA A 792 13.87 19.90 10.51
C ALA A 792 14.75 19.36 9.36
N ARG A 793 15.45 20.26 8.66
CA ARG A 793 16.38 19.89 7.59
C ARG A 793 17.42 18.90 8.07
N ASN A 794 17.52 17.80 7.32
CA ASN A 794 18.47 16.74 7.64
C ASN A 794 19.11 16.15 6.38
N TYR A 795 20.25 15.53 6.56
CA TYR A 795 21.11 14.98 5.52
C TYR A 795 21.33 13.50 5.76
N TYR A 796 21.46 12.75 4.66
CA TYR A 796 21.87 11.35 4.75
C TYR A 796 22.79 10.98 3.60
N VAL A 797 23.65 9.99 3.84
CA VAL A 797 24.49 9.32 2.85
C VAL A 797 24.41 7.83 3.07
N THR A 798 24.13 7.08 2.02
CA THR A 798 24.08 5.62 2.01
C THR A 798 25.11 5.07 1.03
N LEU A 799 25.92 4.13 1.46
CA LEU A 799 26.76 3.31 0.59
C LEU A 799 26.19 1.90 0.52
N GLN A 800 25.81 1.49 -0.69
CA GLN A 800 25.36 0.12 -0.98
C GLN A 800 26.48 -0.66 -1.71
N PHE A 801 26.64 -1.92 -1.34
CA PHE A 801 27.41 -2.92 -2.08
C PHE A 801 26.54 -4.13 -2.38
N GLN A 802 26.60 -4.64 -3.61
CA GLN A 802 25.84 -5.81 -4.07
C GLN A 802 26.81 -6.80 -4.76
N LEU A 803 26.77 -8.07 -4.29
CA LEU A 803 27.63 -9.14 -4.78
C LEU A 803 26.86 -10.07 -5.73
#